data_373260b5ea1470add9c97b814b782a27
#
_entry.id   373260b5ea1470add9c97b814b782a27
#
_cell.length_a   1.000
_cell.length_b   1.000
_cell.length_c   1.000
_cell.angle_alpha   90.00
_cell.angle_beta   90.00
_cell.angle_gamma   90.00
#
_symmetry.space_group_name_H-M   'P 1'
#
loop_
_entity.id
_entity.type
_entity.pdbx_description
1 polymer ?
#
loop_
_entity_poly.entity_id
_entity_poly.type
_entity_poly.pdbx_seq_one_letter_code
_entity_poly.pdbx_strand_id
1 'polypeptide(L)'
;VKFFALFIQRPVATILLTLAITLSGIIGFSLLPVSPLPQVDYPVIMVSASMPGADPETMASSIATPLERALGRIAGVNEMTSTSSLGSTRIILQFDLNRDINGAARDVQAALNAAQSLLPSGMPNRPTYRKMNPSDAPIMIMTLTSDTFTQGQLYDFASTKLAQKIAQTEGVSDVSVGGSSLPAVRVELNPSALFNQGVSLDAVRQAISSANVRRPQGSIDDNQQHWQVQANDEIKTAEGYRPLVINYNNGAAVRLQDVANVVDSVQDVRNAGMSDGKPAVLLVISREPGANIIATVDRIRAELPALRASIPASIQLSIAQDRSPTIRASLDEVEQSLVIAVALVILVVFLFLRSGRATLIPAVAVPVSLIGTFTAMYLCGFSLNNLSLMALTIATGFVVDDAIVVLENISRHLEAGVKPMVAALKGVREVGFTVLSMSISLVAVFIPLLLMEGLPGRLFREFAVTLSVAIGISLVISLTLTPMMCAHLLRAQPAGQQQRIRGFGKVLLSIQQGYGRSLNWVLGHTRWVMVVLLSTIALNVWLYISIPKTFFPEQDTGRMMGFIQADQSISFQAMQQKLKDFMKIVSDDPAVDNVTGFTGGSRTNSGSMFISLKPLSERHESAQQIITRLRGKLSKEPGASLFLAPVQDIRVGGRQANASYQFTLLADDLAALREWEPKVRAALAKLPELADVNSDQQDKGSEVALTYDRETMARLGIDVSDANALLNNAFGQRQISTIYQPLNQYKVVMEVAPQYTQDVSSLDKMFVINNSGQSIPLSYFAKWRPANAPLSVNHQGLSASSTISFNLPEGGSLSEATAAVERAMTELGVPASVRGTFSGTAQVFQETLRSQLWLIMAAIATVYIVLGILYESYVHPLTILSTLPSAGVGALLALELFNAPFSLIALIGIMLLIGIVKKNAIMMVDFALDAQRNGNLSAREAIFQASLLRFRPIMMTTLAALFGALPLVLGSGDGAELRQPLGITIVGGLVMSQLLTLYTTPVVYLYFDRLRSRFSQKPLMRLE
;
A
#
# COMPACT_ATOMS: atom_id res chain seq x y z
N VAL A 1 -20.15 42.52 -2.49
CA VAL A 1 -20.82 42.82 -3.78
C VAL A 1 -20.13 43.96 -4.55
N LYS A 2 -19.77 45.06 -3.92
CA LYS A 2 -19.01 46.15 -4.55
C LYS A 2 -17.61 45.72 -4.98
N PHE A 3 -17.01 44.78 -4.31
CA PHE A 3 -15.69 44.21 -4.59
C PHE A 3 -15.67 43.50 -5.96
N PHE A 4 -16.68 42.69 -6.27
CA PHE A 4 -16.77 41.99 -7.54
C PHE A 4 -17.09 42.90 -8.71
N ALA A 5 -17.81 44.03 -8.51
CA ALA A 5 -18.06 45.02 -9.53
C ALA A 5 -16.77 45.67 -10.05
N LEU A 6 -15.75 45.79 -9.22
CA LEU A 6 -14.45 46.32 -9.62
C LEU A 6 -13.79 45.47 -10.72
N PHE A 7 -13.87 44.16 -10.61
CA PHE A 7 -13.30 43.21 -11.60
C PHE A 7 -14.04 43.25 -12.94
N ILE A 8 -15.34 43.46 -12.92
CA ILE A 8 -16.16 43.57 -14.12
C ILE A 8 -15.81 44.85 -14.87
N GLN A 9 -15.57 45.95 -14.16
CA GLN A 9 -15.25 47.26 -14.73
C GLN A 9 -13.80 47.37 -15.20
N ARG A 10 -12.91 46.48 -14.75
CA ARG A 10 -11.49 46.50 -15.10
C ARG A 10 -11.09 45.18 -15.81
N PRO A 11 -11.41 45.06 -17.11
CA PRO A 11 -11.19 43.75 -17.80
C PRO A 11 -9.73 43.40 -17.95
N VAL A 12 -8.82 44.36 -18.16
CA VAL A 12 -7.40 44.07 -18.30
C VAL A 12 -6.81 43.54 -17.00
N ALA A 13 -7.15 44.14 -15.86
CA ALA A 13 -6.69 43.66 -14.56
C ALA A 13 -7.17 42.23 -14.26
N THR A 14 -8.43 41.93 -14.57
CA THR A 14 -9.03 40.61 -14.38
C THR A 14 -8.37 39.56 -15.26
N ILE A 15 -8.13 39.86 -16.52
CA ILE A 15 -7.44 38.96 -17.46
C ILE A 15 -6.01 38.67 -16.98
N LEU A 16 -5.28 39.69 -16.54
CA LEU A 16 -3.89 39.50 -16.09
C LEU A 16 -3.80 38.73 -14.78
N LEU A 17 -4.73 38.94 -13.84
CA LEU A 17 -4.80 38.16 -12.62
C LEU A 17 -5.12 36.69 -12.92
N THR A 18 -6.03 36.41 -13.82
CA THR A 18 -6.36 35.06 -14.29
C THR A 18 -5.15 34.40 -14.95
N LEU A 19 -4.43 35.14 -15.78
CA LEU A 19 -3.22 34.67 -16.42
C LEU A 19 -2.12 34.34 -15.38
N ALA A 20 -1.99 35.18 -14.33
CA ALA A 20 -1.04 34.93 -13.24
C ALA A 20 -1.36 33.62 -12.47
N ILE A 21 -2.64 33.41 -12.18
CA ILE A 21 -3.10 32.16 -11.54
C ILE A 21 -2.76 30.96 -12.44
N THR A 22 -3.03 31.04 -13.71
CA THR A 22 -2.77 29.97 -14.68
C THR A 22 -1.27 29.68 -14.80
N LEU A 23 -0.43 30.70 -14.90
CA LEU A 23 1.03 30.52 -14.98
C LEU A 23 1.61 29.93 -13.71
N SER A 24 1.16 30.38 -12.54
CA SER A 24 1.59 29.82 -11.27
C SER A 24 1.21 28.32 -11.15
N GLY A 25 0.03 27.97 -11.64
CA GLY A 25 -0.44 26.59 -11.69
C GLY A 25 0.41 25.72 -12.62
N ILE A 26 0.80 26.22 -13.77
CA ILE A 26 1.68 25.49 -14.71
C ILE A 26 3.06 25.24 -14.07
N ILE A 27 3.61 26.24 -13.42
CA ILE A 27 4.88 26.11 -12.69
C ILE A 27 4.74 25.08 -11.55
N GLY A 28 3.66 25.17 -10.78
CA GLY A 28 3.35 24.20 -9.71
C GLY A 28 3.25 22.78 -10.24
N PHE A 29 2.59 22.56 -11.35
CA PHE A 29 2.47 21.25 -11.98
C PHE A 29 3.84 20.66 -12.35
N SER A 30 4.74 21.46 -12.91
CA SER A 30 6.08 21.00 -13.28
C SER A 30 6.95 20.62 -12.07
N LEU A 31 6.67 21.19 -10.90
CA LEU A 31 7.42 20.96 -9.66
C LEU A 31 6.81 19.86 -8.78
N LEU A 32 5.58 19.42 -9.06
CA LEU A 32 4.93 18.39 -8.24
C LEU A 32 5.61 17.04 -8.40
N PRO A 33 5.92 16.35 -7.30
CA PRO A 33 6.39 14.96 -7.36
C PRO A 33 5.26 14.05 -7.84
N VAL A 34 5.64 12.94 -8.48
CA VAL A 34 4.70 11.94 -9.00
C VAL A 34 4.74 10.71 -8.09
N SER A 35 3.59 10.24 -7.65
CA SER A 35 3.47 9.03 -6.83
C SER A 35 2.18 8.27 -7.18
N PRO A 36 2.05 6.98 -6.83
CA PRO A 36 0.83 6.21 -7.13
C PRO A 36 -0.36 6.67 -6.29
N LEU A 37 -0.12 6.96 -5.03
CA LEU A 37 -1.11 7.36 -4.02
C LEU A 37 -0.50 8.40 -3.08
N PRO A 38 -1.30 9.10 -2.27
CA PRO A 38 -0.77 9.96 -1.21
C PRO A 38 0.16 9.19 -0.28
N GLN A 39 1.13 9.88 0.30
CA GLN A 39 2.12 9.29 1.20
C GLN A 39 1.44 8.93 2.53
N VAL A 40 1.22 7.63 2.73
CA VAL A 40 0.45 7.11 3.86
C VAL A 40 1.14 5.94 4.56
N ASP A 41 2.44 5.75 4.33
CA ASP A 41 3.17 4.64 4.91
C ASP A 41 3.39 4.84 6.41
N TYR A 42 3.13 3.77 7.18
CA TYR A 42 3.53 3.73 8.59
C TYR A 42 5.06 3.71 8.68
N PRO A 43 5.66 4.44 9.61
CA PRO A 43 7.08 4.27 9.91
C PRO A 43 7.31 2.86 10.43
N VAL A 44 8.13 2.08 9.74
CA VAL A 44 8.47 0.70 10.11
C VAL A 44 9.98 0.56 10.15
N ILE A 45 10.47 -0.05 11.20
CA ILE A 45 11.89 -0.37 11.37
C ILE A 45 12.03 -1.87 11.59
N MET A 46 12.92 -2.49 10.84
CA MET A 46 13.24 -3.91 10.96
C MET A 46 14.59 -4.06 11.65
N VAL A 47 14.61 -4.82 12.74
CA VAL A 47 15.81 -5.20 13.45
C VAL A 47 16.16 -6.63 13.08
N SER A 48 17.42 -6.88 12.72
CA SER A 48 17.92 -8.20 12.36
C SER A 48 19.10 -8.58 13.25
N ALA A 49 19.10 -9.84 13.68
CA ALA A 49 20.21 -10.44 14.42
C ALA A 49 20.45 -11.84 13.88
N SER A 50 21.70 -12.29 13.87
CA SER A 50 22.07 -13.61 13.40
C SER A 50 23.03 -14.32 14.35
N MET A 51 22.84 -15.61 14.48
CA MET A 51 23.76 -16.51 15.16
C MET A 51 23.73 -17.85 14.40
N PRO A 52 24.61 -18.03 13.40
CA PRO A 52 24.59 -19.19 12.53
C PRO A 52 24.60 -20.52 13.30
N GLY A 53 23.73 -21.44 12.90
CA GLY A 53 23.61 -22.76 13.50
C GLY A 53 22.69 -22.84 14.72
N ALA A 54 22.19 -21.72 15.25
CA ALA A 54 21.26 -21.72 16.37
C ALA A 54 19.85 -22.13 15.94
N ASP A 55 19.20 -22.97 16.70
CA ASP A 55 17.83 -23.39 16.45
C ASP A 55 16.84 -22.25 16.74
N PRO A 56 15.62 -22.29 16.20
CA PRO A 56 14.64 -21.23 16.38
C PRO A 56 14.29 -20.93 17.84
N GLU A 57 14.20 -21.94 18.70
CA GLU A 57 13.91 -21.75 20.12
C GLU A 57 15.04 -21.01 20.85
N THR A 58 16.28 -21.34 20.55
CA THR A 58 17.46 -20.64 21.07
C THR A 58 17.50 -19.20 20.58
N MET A 59 17.22 -18.95 19.31
CA MET A 59 17.15 -17.61 18.79
C MET A 59 16.06 -16.78 19.47
N ALA A 60 14.89 -17.36 19.70
CA ALA A 60 13.78 -16.69 20.35
C ALA A 60 14.09 -16.36 21.82
N SER A 61 14.64 -17.27 22.58
CA SER A 61 14.87 -17.08 24.01
C SER A 61 16.12 -16.26 24.32
N SER A 62 17.19 -16.41 23.56
CA SER A 62 18.46 -15.78 23.87
C SER A 62 18.69 -14.45 23.15
N ILE A 63 18.05 -14.21 22.03
CA ILE A 63 18.22 -13.01 21.21
C ILE A 63 16.94 -12.21 21.09
N ALA A 64 15.84 -12.83 20.62
CA ALA A 64 14.60 -12.10 20.37
C ALA A 64 14.01 -11.54 21.67
N THR A 65 13.90 -12.31 22.71
CA THR A 65 13.27 -11.88 23.98
C THR A 65 14.00 -10.70 24.63
N PRO A 66 15.34 -10.71 24.79
CA PRO A 66 16.04 -9.53 25.30
C PRO A 66 15.87 -8.29 24.45
N LEU A 67 15.91 -8.43 23.13
CA LEU A 67 15.72 -7.32 22.21
C LEU A 67 14.29 -6.78 22.25
N GLU A 68 13.27 -7.66 22.28
CA GLU A 68 11.86 -7.27 22.40
C GLU A 68 11.59 -6.45 23.66
N ARG A 69 12.17 -6.85 24.80
CA ARG A 69 12.03 -6.11 26.05
C ARG A 69 12.63 -4.71 25.97
N ALA A 70 13.78 -4.58 25.34
CA ALA A 70 14.43 -3.28 25.18
C ALA A 70 13.68 -2.39 24.17
N LEU A 71 13.27 -2.97 23.03
CA LEU A 71 12.58 -2.24 21.96
C LEU A 71 11.14 -1.89 22.32
N GLY A 72 10.47 -2.70 23.11
CA GLY A 72 9.09 -2.48 23.51
C GLY A 72 8.87 -1.26 24.41
N ARG A 73 9.95 -0.66 24.93
CA ARG A 73 9.91 0.55 25.76
C ARG A 73 9.97 1.84 24.94
N ILE A 74 10.19 1.75 23.64
CA ILE A 74 10.32 2.93 22.78
C ILE A 74 8.92 3.58 22.62
N ALA A 75 8.87 4.89 22.77
CA ALA A 75 7.63 5.65 22.62
C ALA A 75 7.12 5.61 21.17
N GLY A 76 5.82 5.47 21.02
CA GLY A 76 5.17 5.48 19.70
C GLY A 76 5.15 4.14 18.97
N VAL A 77 5.60 3.05 19.61
CA VAL A 77 5.49 1.71 19.03
C VAL A 77 4.03 1.27 19.06
N ASN A 78 3.46 1.10 17.87
CA ASN A 78 2.09 0.65 17.68
C ASN A 78 1.98 -0.88 17.69
N GLU A 79 2.91 -1.54 17.01
CA GLU A 79 2.95 -3.00 16.91
C GLU A 79 4.41 -3.47 16.86
N MET A 80 4.71 -4.52 17.61
CA MET A 80 6.02 -5.17 17.58
C MET A 80 5.80 -6.67 17.35
N THR A 81 6.39 -7.19 16.28
CA THR A 81 6.34 -8.62 15.93
C THR A 81 7.75 -9.15 15.77
N SER A 82 7.94 -10.41 16.11
CA SER A 82 9.22 -11.08 15.89
C SER A 82 9.04 -12.45 15.27
N THR A 83 10.02 -12.84 14.47
CA THR A 83 10.13 -14.16 13.89
C THR A 83 11.55 -14.65 14.07
N SER A 84 11.71 -15.75 14.79
CA SER A 84 12.99 -16.44 14.99
C SER A 84 12.99 -17.71 14.18
N SER A 85 14.00 -17.89 13.34
CA SER A 85 14.19 -19.06 12.49
C SER A 85 15.61 -19.58 12.67
N LEU A 86 16.02 -20.56 11.87
CA LEU A 86 17.34 -21.15 11.98
C LEU A 86 18.43 -20.08 11.79
N GLY A 87 19.14 -19.78 12.85
CA GLY A 87 20.27 -18.87 12.86
C GLY A 87 19.93 -17.38 12.66
N SER A 88 18.66 -16.99 12.63
CA SER A 88 18.29 -15.60 12.47
C SER A 88 17.06 -15.19 13.26
N THR A 89 17.04 -13.94 13.68
CA THR A 89 15.88 -13.29 14.32
C THR A 89 15.59 -11.99 13.62
N ARG A 90 14.33 -11.74 13.36
CA ARG A 90 13.85 -10.50 12.75
C ARG A 90 12.75 -9.91 13.62
N ILE A 91 12.92 -8.66 14.05
CA ILE A 91 11.94 -7.93 14.85
C ILE A 91 11.47 -6.75 14.03
N ILE A 92 10.16 -6.60 13.93
CA ILE A 92 9.54 -5.53 13.13
C ILE A 92 8.80 -4.62 14.09
N LEU A 93 9.13 -3.33 14.05
CA LEU A 93 8.52 -2.28 14.84
C LEU A 93 7.73 -1.36 13.93
N GLN A 94 6.42 -1.33 14.10
CA GLN A 94 5.55 -0.36 13.45
C GLN A 94 5.25 0.76 14.42
N PHE A 95 5.56 1.98 14.01
CA PHE A 95 5.31 3.19 14.82
C PHE A 95 4.02 3.86 14.38
N ASP A 96 3.52 4.79 15.21
CA ASP A 96 2.37 5.62 14.87
C ASP A 96 2.66 6.45 13.61
N LEU A 97 1.61 6.73 12.84
CA LEU A 97 1.73 7.48 11.57
C LEU A 97 2.43 8.84 11.73
N ASN A 98 2.28 9.48 12.89
CA ASN A 98 2.85 10.78 13.17
C ASN A 98 4.29 10.73 13.71
N ARG A 99 4.83 9.54 13.96
CA ARG A 99 6.19 9.39 14.48
C ARG A 99 7.20 9.63 13.35
N ASP A 100 8.21 10.46 13.63
CA ASP A 100 9.33 10.64 12.71
C ASP A 100 10.19 9.37 12.66
N ILE A 101 10.40 8.84 11.48
CA ILE A 101 11.16 7.60 11.28
C ILE A 101 12.64 7.78 11.70
N ASN A 102 13.23 8.94 11.52
CA ASN A 102 14.61 9.20 11.91
C ASN A 102 14.78 9.26 13.42
N GLY A 103 13.83 9.88 14.13
CA GLY A 103 13.76 9.86 15.58
C GLY A 103 13.55 8.46 16.13
N ALA A 104 12.67 7.70 15.52
CA ALA A 104 12.41 6.30 15.86
C ALA A 104 13.67 5.44 15.65
N ALA A 105 14.40 5.65 14.57
CA ALA A 105 15.66 4.93 14.30
C ALA A 105 16.73 5.22 15.35
N ARG A 106 16.85 6.45 15.81
CA ARG A 106 17.77 6.80 16.91
C ARG A 106 17.40 6.08 18.21
N ASP A 107 16.11 6.03 18.54
CA ASP A 107 15.62 5.32 19.72
C ASP A 107 15.86 3.82 19.61
N VAL A 108 15.67 3.24 18.44
CA VAL A 108 15.97 1.82 18.18
C VAL A 108 17.45 1.55 18.37
N GLN A 109 18.34 2.37 17.83
CA GLN A 109 19.78 2.19 18.00
C GLN A 109 20.19 2.30 19.48
N ALA A 110 19.61 3.23 20.22
CA ALA A 110 19.86 3.36 21.67
C ALA A 110 19.41 2.11 22.44
N ALA A 111 18.24 1.56 22.09
CA ALA A 111 17.73 0.32 22.69
C ALA A 111 18.60 -0.89 22.36
N LEU A 112 19.09 -1.00 21.12
CA LEU A 112 20.01 -2.06 20.72
C LEU A 112 21.34 -1.99 21.48
N ASN A 113 21.87 -0.80 21.66
CA ASN A 113 23.10 -0.59 22.45
C ASN A 113 22.90 -0.99 23.93
N ALA A 114 21.75 -0.63 24.50
CA ALA A 114 21.42 -0.98 25.88
C ALA A 114 21.25 -2.49 26.09
N ALA A 115 20.73 -3.18 25.09
CA ALA A 115 20.49 -4.63 25.14
C ALA A 115 21.74 -5.47 24.85
N GLN A 116 22.83 -4.87 24.39
CA GLN A 116 24.02 -5.60 23.92
C GLN A 116 24.62 -6.50 25.01
N SER A 117 24.61 -6.08 26.25
CA SER A 117 25.14 -6.87 27.35
C SER A 117 24.32 -8.11 27.68
N LEU A 118 23.06 -8.15 27.26
CA LEU A 118 22.15 -9.27 27.50
C LEU A 118 22.22 -10.35 26.40
N LEU A 119 22.92 -10.06 25.31
CA LEU A 119 23.01 -10.95 24.16
C LEU A 119 24.14 -11.96 24.29
N PRO A 120 24.03 -13.14 23.64
CA PRO A 120 25.10 -14.15 23.66
C PRO A 120 26.40 -13.63 23.06
N SER A 121 27.54 -14.05 23.62
CA SER A 121 28.87 -13.69 23.14
C SER A 121 29.26 -14.35 21.82
N GLY A 122 28.54 -15.41 21.41
CA GLY A 122 28.81 -16.16 20.19
C GLY A 122 28.27 -15.57 18.90
N MET A 123 27.67 -14.40 18.94
CA MET A 123 27.14 -13.72 17.75
C MET A 123 28.28 -13.14 16.91
N PRO A 124 28.35 -13.43 15.60
CA PRO A 124 29.39 -12.91 14.73
C PRO A 124 29.26 -11.40 14.49
N ASN A 125 28.04 -10.87 14.52
CA ASN A 125 27.74 -9.47 14.31
C ASN A 125 26.74 -8.98 15.35
N ARG A 126 26.79 -7.67 15.64
CA ARG A 126 25.79 -7.03 16.50
C ARG A 126 24.47 -6.91 15.75
N PRO A 127 23.31 -6.83 16.44
CA PRO A 127 22.04 -6.56 15.82
C PRO A 127 22.09 -5.26 15.03
N THR A 128 21.45 -5.28 13.86
CA THR A 128 21.37 -4.12 12.97
C THR A 128 19.92 -3.77 12.70
N TYR A 129 19.65 -2.53 12.33
CA TYR A 129 18.32 -2.09 11.94
C TYR A 129 18.31 -1.52 10.52
N ARG A 130 17.14 -1.55 9.90
CA ARG A 130 16.86 -0.90 8.61
C ARG A 130 15.50 -0.21 8.69
N LYS A 131 15.39 0.98 8.13
CA LYS A 131 14.12 1.70 7.96
C LYS A 131 13.39 1.11 6.76
N MET A 132 12.74 -0.01 6.95
CA MET A 132 12.13 -0.74 5.87
C MET A 132 10.94 -1.55 6.40
N ASN A 133 9.89 -1.63 5.59
CA ASN A 133 8.77 -2.54 5.84
C ASN A 133 8.98 -3.81 5.01
N PRO A 134 9.28 -4.97 5.65
CA PRO A 134 9.53 -6.20 4.89
C PRO A 134 8.27 -6.77 4.22
N SER A 135 7.08 -6.31 4.60
CA SER A 135 5.84 -6.71 3.91
C SER A 135 5.59 -5.92 2.62
N ASP A 136 6.26 -4.79 2.44
CA ASP A 136 6.16 -4.00 1.21
C ASP A 136 6.93 -4.68 0.08
N ALA A 137 6.41 -4.55 -1.14
CA ALA A 137 7.10 -5.10 -2.31
C ALA A 137 8.34 -4.27 -2.63
N PRO A 138 9.42 -4.90 -3.13
CA PRO A 138 10.58 -4.15 -3.58
C PRO A 138 10.24 -3.20 -4.72
N ILE A 139 10.91 -2.07 -4.77
CA ILE A 139 10.71 -1.08 -5.83
C ILE A 139 11.38 -1.49 -7.13
N MET A 140 12.46 -2.24 -7.04
CA MET A 140 13.22 -2.72 -8.19
C MET A 140 13.95 -4.01 -7.86
N ILE A 141 14.03 -4.91 -8.82
CA ILE A 141 14.85 -6.12 -8.73
C ILE A 141 15.79 -6.14 -9.92
N MET A 142 17.07 -6.19 -9.64
CA MET A 142 18.10 -6.38 -10.66
C MET A 142 18.65 -7.79 -10.60
N THR A 143 19.07 -8.31 -11.74
CA THR A 143 19.67 -9.64 -11.83
C THR A 143 21.08 -9.54 -12.42
N LEU A 144 21.99 -10.33 -11.85
CA LEU A 144 23.32 -10.55 -12.42
C LEU A 144 23.40 -11.98 -12.90
N THR A 145 23.76 -12.12 -14.17
CA THR A 145 23.99 -13.42 -14.80
C THR A 145 25.30 -13.41 -15.54
N SER A 146 25.99 -14.53 -15.58
CA SER A 146 27.24 -14.68 -16.34
C SER A 146 27.48 -16.14 -16.67
N ASP A 147 28.07 -16.37 -17.83
CA ASP A 147 28.51 -17.71 -18.25
C ASP A 147 29.93 -18.04 -17.76
N THR A 148 30.70 -17.04 -17.33
CA THR A 148 32.12 -17.17 -16.96
C THR A 148 32.37 -17.08 -15.47
N PHE A 149 31.57 -16.29 -14.72
CA PHE A 149 31.71 -16.12 -13.27
C PHE A 149 30.81 -17.10 -12.49
N THR A 150 31.30 -17.55 -11.35
CA THR A 150 30.52 -18.39 -10.44
C THR A 150 29.47 -17.54 -9.71
N GLN A 151 28.45 -18.20 -9.14
CA GLN A 151 27.42 -17.52 -8.35
C GLN A 151 27.99 -16.75 -7.15
N GLY A 152 29.00 -17.32 -6.49
CA GLY A 152 29.68 -16.63 -5.40
C GLY A 152 30.40 -15.36 -5.84
N GLN A 153 31.06 -15.39 -7.00
CA GLN A 153 31.71 -14.21 -7.58
C GLN A 153 30.69 -13.14 -7.97
N LEU A 154 29.57 -13.54 -8.56
CA LEU A 154 28.47 -12.63 -8.87
C LEU A 154 27.90 -11.99 -7.61
N TYR A 155 27.72 -12.77 -6.57
CA TYR A 155 27.25 -12.26 -5.28
C TYR A 155 28.26 -11.24 -4.68
N ASP A 156 29.54 -11.50 -4.79
CA ASP A 156 30.60 -10.60 -4.34
C ASP A 156 30.53 -9.25 -5.07
N PHE A 157 30.45 -9.26 -6.41
CA PHE A 157 30.27 -8.04 -7.18
C PHE A 157 28.99 -7.32 -6.79
N ALA A 158 27.91 -8.05 -6.63
CA ALA A 158 26.62 -7.48 -6.26
C ALA A 158 26.66 -6.81 -4.89
N SER A 159 27.16 -7.51 -3.86
CA SER A 159 27.15 -6.99 -2.48
C SER A 159 28.23 -5.95 -2.21
N THR A 160 29.39 -6.07 -2.83
CA THR A 160 30.54 -5.21 -2.56
C THR A 160 30.51 -3.92 -3.38
N LYS A 161 30.15 -3.99 -4.66
CA LYS A 161 30.19 -2.85 -5.56
C LYS A 161 28.82 -2.25 -5.85
N LEU A 162 27.85 -3.09 -6.23
CA LEU A 162 26.55 -2.60 -6.70
C LEU A 162 25.64 -2.23 -5.54
N ALA A 163 25.47 -3.10 -4.56
CA ALA A 163 24.57 -2.85 -3.43
C ALA A 163 25.02 -1.65 -2.60
N GLN A 164 26.30 -1.49 -2.38
CA GLN A 164 26.86 -0.36 -1.64
C GLN A 164 26.52 0.97 -2.31
N LYS A 165 26.69 1.05 -3.62
CA LYS A 165 26.42 2.26 -4.38
C LYS A 165 24.92 2.56 -4.48
N ILE A 166 24.11 1.55 -4.73
CA ILE A 166 22.66 1.72 -4.81
C ILE A 166 22.08 2.14 -3.46
N ALA A 167 22.57 1.57 -2.36
CA ALA A 167 22.13 1.91 -1.01
C ALA A 167 22.39 3.37 -0.62
N GLN A 168 23.32 4.06 -1.27
CA GLN A 168 23.58 5.48 -1.06
C GLN A 168 22.55 6.39 -1.75
N THR A 169 21.73 5.85 -2.64
CA THR A 169 20.69 6.60 -3.33
C THR A 169 19.62 7.05 -2.34
N GLU A 170 19.22 8.31 -2.42
CA GLU A 170 18.15 8.84 -1.57
C GLU A 170 16.84 8.09 -1.80
N GLY A 171 16.21 7.66 -0.71
CA GLY A 171 14.98 6.89 -0.72
C GLY A 171 15.16 5.37 -0.69
N VAL A 172 16.36 4.87 -0.90
CA VAL A 172 16.68 3.44 -0.75
C VAL A 172 16.99 3.14 0.71
N SER A 173 16.26 2.17 1.27
CA SER A 173 16.48 1.69 2.64
C SER A 173 17.53 0.61 2.69
N ASP A 174 17.35 -0.40 1.87
CA ASP A 174 18.19 -1.59 1.87
C ASP A 174 18.29 -2.18 0.47
N VAL A 175 19.42 -2.80 0.20
CA VAL A 175 19.64 -3.61 -1.00
C VAL A 175 20.01 -5.02 -0.54
N SER A 176 19.06 -5.91 -0.61
CA SER A 176 19.23 -7.31 -0.26
C SER A 176 19.81 -8.07 -1.45
N VAL A 177 20.84 -8.84 -1.24
CA VAL A 177 21.42 -9.70 -2.27
C VAL A 177 21.01 -11.15 -1.99
N GLY A 178 20.38 -11.79 -2.97
CA GLY A 178 19.94 -13.17 -2.85
C GLY A 178 20.49 -14.04 -3.95
N GLY A 179 20.38 -15.35 -3.75
CA GLY A 179 20.74 -16.35 -4.77
C GLY A 179 22.08 -17.02 -4.57
N SER A 180 22.91 -16.51 -3.66
CA SER A 180 24.17 -17.13 -3.26
C SER A 180 24.65 -16.52 -1.95
N SER A 181 25.92 -16.63 -1.64
CA SER A 181 26.57 -15.97 -0.52
C SER A 181 27.99 -15.56 -0.93
N LEU A 182 28.67 -14.78 -0.06
CA LEU A 182 30.02 -14.30 -0.33
C LEU A 182 30.98 -15.48 -0.56
N PRO A 183 32.01 -15.34 -1.40
CA PRO A 183 33.05 -16.33 -1.54
C PRO A 183 33.73 -16.63 -0.20
N ALA A 184 34.06 -17.87 0.03
CA ALA A 184 34.73 -18.31 1.23
C ALA A 184 35.58 -19.52 0.95
N VAL A 185 36.64 -19.71 1.74
CA VAL A 185 37.35 -20.96 1.77
C VAL A 185 36.58 -21.91 2.66
N ARG A 186 36.16 -23.08 2.12
CA ARG A 186 35.45 -24.08 2.87
C ARG A 186 36.39 -25.24 3.19
N VAL A 187 36.45 -25.56 4.45
CA VAL A 187 37.18 -26.71 4.96
C VAL A 187 36.17 -27.84 5.24
N GLU A 188 36.15 -28.81 4.37
CA GLU A 188 35.23 -29.93 4.43
C GLU A 188 35.94 -31.12 5.14
N LEU A 189 35.67 -31.30 6.44
CA LEU A 189 36.35 -32.24 7.27
C LEU A 189 35.96 -33.67 6.95
N ASN A 190 36.95 -34.55 7.08
CA ASN A 190 36.74 -36.01 7.08
C ASN A 190 36.89 -36.57 8.51
N PRO A 191 35.78 -36.86 9.21
CA PRO A 191 35.84 -37.34 10.59
C PRO A 191 36.61 -38.63 10.78
N SER A 192 36.54 -39.55 9.80
CA SER A 192 37.26 -40.81 9.85
C SER A 192 38.77 -40.61 9.77
N ALA A 193 39.24 -39.74 8.91
CA ALA A 193 40.66 -39.40 8.82
C ALA A 193 41.17 -38.68 10.08
N LEU A 194 40.35 -37.80 10.65
CA LEU A 194 40.66 -37.12 11.91
C LEU A 194 40.74 -38.09 13.07
N PHE A 195 39.81 -39.05 13.16
CA PHE A 195 39.83 -40.10 14.18
C PHE A 195 41.09 -40.96 14.08
N ASN A 196 41.48 -41.38 12.88
CA ASN A 196 42.67 -42.18 12.65
C ASN A 196 43.97 -41.45 12.97
N GLN A 197 43.98 -40.12 12.78
CA GLN A 197 45.15 -39.28 13.13
C GLN A 197 45.17 -38.80 14.58
N GLY A 198 44.12 -39.05 15.34
CA GLY A 198 44.00 -38.58 16.71
C GLY A 198 43.87 -37.08 16.85
N VAL A 199 43.30 -36.36 15.84
CA VAL A 199 43.12 -34.92 15.79
C VAL A 199 41.64 -34.62 15.98
N SER A 200 41.31 -33.75 16.94
CA SER A 200 39.94 -33.31 17.15
C SER A 200 39.53 -32.25 16.08
N LEU A 201 38.22 -32.13 15.84
CA LEU A 201 37.69 -31.07 14.98
C LEU A 201 38.03 -29.67 15.53
N ASP A 202 38.02 -29.54 16.86
CA ASP A 202 38.39 -28.24 17.46
C ASP A 202 39.87 -27.90 17.30
N ALA A 203 40.75 -28.87 17.26
CA ALA A 203 42.17 -28.66 16.97
C ALA A 203 42.40 -28.12 15.55
N VAL A 204 41.62 -28.63 14.58
CA VAL A 204 41.62 -28.10 13.20
C VAL A 204 41.18 -26.66 13.19
N ARG A 205 40.07 -26.34 13.88
CA ARG A 205 39.56 -25.00 14.02
C ARG A 205 40.60 -24.08 14.59
N GLN A 206 41.26 -24.43 15.67
CA GLN A 206 42.27 -23.60 16.32
C GLN A 206 43.49 -23.38 15.41
N ALA A 207 43.93 -24.41 14.71
CA ALA A 207 45.05 -24.30 13.77
C ALA A 207 44.76 -23.32 12.64
N ILE A 208 43.58 -23.37 12.06
CA ILE A 208 43.13 -22.47 11.02
C ILE A 208 42.94 -21.05 11.54
N SER A 209 42.30 -20.90 12.70
CA SER A 209 42.07 -19.62 13.36
C SER A 209 43.38 -18.88 13.68
N SER A 210 44.41 -19.58 14.05
CA SER A 210 45.70 -19.01 14.40
C SER A 210 46.62 -18.81 13.19
N ALA A 211 46.30 -19.36 12.03
CA ALA A 211 47.14 -19.24 10.83
C ALA A 211 47.16 -17.83 10.23
N ASN A 212 46.08 -17.09 10.33
CA ASN A 212 45.97 -15.72 9.83
C ASN A 212 45.51 -14.76 10.92
N VAL A 213 46.46 -14.23 11.67
CA VAL A 213 46.18 -13.24 12.72
C VAL A 213 46.86 -11.95 12.35
N ARG A 214 46.11 -10.90 12.11
CA ARG A 214 46.67 -9.55 11.91
C ARG A 214 46.90 -8.88 13.25
N ARG A 215 48.18 -8.52 13.49
CA ARG A 215 48.59 -7.71 14.64
C ARG A 215 49.50 -6.58 14.19
N PRO A 216 49.43 -5.41 14.82
CA PRO A 216 50.35 -4.35 14.55
C PRO A 216 51.79 -4.82 14.79
N GLN A 217 52.69 -4.57 13.86
CA GLN A 217 54.06 -5.06 13.91
C GLN A 217 55.04 -3.92 14.18
N GLY A 218 54.57 -2.66 14.09
CA GLY A 218 55.34 -1.50 14.42
C GLY A 218 56.31 -1.06 13.36
N SER A 219 57.34 -0.32 13.77
CA SER A 219 58.31 0.28 12.90
C SER A 219 59.70 0.27 13.54
N ILE A 220 60.72 0.40 12.71
CA ILE A 220 62.10 0.58 13.11
C ILE A 220 62.54 1.95 12.59
N ASP A 221 62.98 2.82 13.44
CA ASP A 221 63.45 4.17 13.12
C ASP A 221 64.92 4.32 13.46
N ASP A 222 65.71 4.74 12.50
CA ASP A 222 67.05 5.22 12.80
C ASP A 222 67.09 6.74 12.63
N ASN A 223 68.30 7.32 12.68
CA ASN A 223 68.45 8.78 12.64
C ASN A 223 68.06 9.41 11.28
N GLN A 224 67.84 8.59 10.24
CA GLN A 224 67.59 9.07 8.86
C GLN A 224 66.41 8.41 8.17
N GLN A 225 66.09 7.20 8.54
CA GLN A 225 65.06 6.40 7.80
C GLN A 225 64.09 5.73 8.75
N HIS A 226 62.92 5.62 8.27
CA HIS A 226 61.82 4.93 8.91
C HIS A 226 61.48 3.66 8.12
N TRP A 227 61.46 2.50 8.75
CA TRP A 227 61.04 1.23 8.15
C TRP A 227 59.78 0.71 8.84
N GLN A 228 58.73 0.52 8.09
CA GLN A 228 57.56 -0.17 8.58
C GLN A 228 57.81 -1.68 8.56
N VAL A 229 57.56 -2.35 9.66
CA VAL A 229 57.64 -3.81 9.76
C VAL A 229 56.35 -4.43 9.29
N GLN A 230 56.44 -5.35 8.34
CA GLN A 230 55.27 -6.02 7.83
C GLN A 230 55.56 -7.49 7.45
N ALA A 231 54.75 -8.42 7.91
CA ALA A 231 54.75 -9.82 7.44
C ALA A 231 53.75 -9.98 6.32
N ASN A 232 54.12 -10.64 5.23
CA ASN A 232 53.33 -10.74 4.00
C ASN A 232 52.94 -12.17 3.63
N ASP A 233 52.84 -13.07 4.61
CA ASP A 233 52.57 -14.49 4.37
C ASP A 233 51.12 -14.93 4.66
N GLU A 234 50.19 -14.01 4.62
CA GLU A 234 48.78 -14.34 4.82
C GLU A 234 48.26 -15.37 3.79
N ILE A 235 47.55 -16.40 4.28
CA ILE A 235 46.95 -17.38 3.43
C ILE A 235 45.61 -16.82 2.97
N LYS A 236 45.37 -16.78 1.64
CA LYS A 236 44.19 -16.15 1.02
C LYS A 236 43.34 -17.08 0.20
N THR A 237 43.80 -18.27 -0.10
CA THR A 237 43.13 -19.24 -1.00
C THR A 237 43.08 -20.61 -0.38
N ALA A 238 42.19 -21.47 -0.90
CA ALA A 238 42.10 -22.86 -0.49
C ALA A 238 43.43 -23.59 -0.72
N GLU A 239 44.10 -23.32 -1.83
CA GLU A 239 45.39 -23.92 -2.16
C GLU A 239 46.47 -23.58 -1.10
N GLY A 240 46.46 -22.37 -0.60
CA GLY A 240 47.32 -21.93 0.47
C GLY A 240 47.08 -22.60 1.80
N TYR A 241 45.82 -22.94 2.10
CA TYR A 241 45.45 -23.65 3.33
C TYR A 241 45.74 -25.15 3.31
N ARG A 242 45.77 -25.79 2.13
CA ARG A 242 45.97 -27.24 2.02
C ARG A 242 47.21 -27.76 2.71
N PRO A 243 48.40 -27.15 2.58
CA PRO A 243 49.61 -27.62 3.23
C PRO A 243 49.74 -27.19 4.70
N LEU A 244 48.76 -26.47 5.28
CA LEU A 244 48.82 -26.06 6.68
C LEU A 244 48.99 -27.24 7.62
N VAL A 245 50.00 -27.17 8.47
CA VAL A 245 50.27 -28.21 9.49
C VAL A 245 49.34 -28.00 10.68
N ILE A 246 48.54 -28.99 10.99
CA ILE A 246 47.58 -28.95 12.08
C ILE A 246 48.17 -29.54 13.34
N ASN A 247 48.84 -30.70 13.20
CA ASN A 247 49.42 -31.43 14.31
C ASN A 247 50.58 -32.30 13.80
N TYR A 248 51.30 -32.85 14.73
CA TYR A 248 52.32 -33.87 14.44
C TYR A 248 51.87 -35.20 15.10
N ASN A 249 51.89 -36.28 14.32
CA ASN A 249 51.61 -37.62 14.80
C ASN A 249 52.86 -38.47 14.61
N ASN A 250 53.46 -38.97 15.71
CA ASN A 250 54.71 -39.71 15.71
C ASN A 250 55.85 -39.07 14.91
N GLY A 251 55.94 -37.73 14.99
CA GLY A 251 56.95 -36.95 14.28
C GLY A 251 56.65 -36.62 12.81
N ALA A 252 55.55 -37.07 12.26
CA ALA A 252 55.07 -36.74 10.91
C ALA A 252 54.04 -35.63 10.98
N ALA A 253 54.16 -34.66 10.06
CA ALA A 253 53.23 -33.55 10.00
C ALA A 253 51.88 -34.02 9.46
N VAL A 254 50.78 -33.74 10.19
CA VAL A 254 49.42 -33.89 9.71
C VAL A 254 48.99 -32.55 9.10
N ARG A 255 48.77 -32.57 7.79
CA ARG A 255 48.39 -31.34 7.05
C ARG A 255 46.87 -31.29 6.89
N LEU A 256 46.35 -30.10 6.66
CA LEU A 256 44.90 -29.90 6.48
C LEU A 256 44.36 -30.74 5.31
N GLN A 257 45.13 -30.89 4.23
CA GLN A 257 44.77 -31.73 3.09
C GLN A 257 44.65 -33.21 3.40
N ASP A 258 45.28 -33.69 4.48
CA ASP A 258 45.24 -35.10 4.89
C ASP A 258 43.93 -35.44 5.61
N VAL A 259 43.26 -34.46 6.17
CA VAL A 259 42.05 -34.64 7.02
C VAL A 259 40.82 -33.90 6.53
N ALA A 260 40.97 -33.10 5.50
CA ALA A 260 39.89 -32.26 4.95
C ALA A 260 40.06 -32.03 3.46
N ASN A 261 38.98 -31.78 2.77
CA ASN A 261 38.96 -31.23 1.42
C ASN A 261 38.78 -29.70 1.51
N VAL A 262 39.80 -28.96 1.10
CA VAL A 262 39.77 -27.51 1.16
C VAL A 262 39.50 -26.95 -0.22
N VAL A 263 38.40 -26.24 -0.36
CA VAL A 263 37.92 -25.70 -1.62
C VAL A 263 37.55 -24.23 -1.53
N ASP A 264 37.76 -23.50 -2.62
CA ASP A 264 37.23 -22.14 -2.76
C ASP A 264 35.76 -22.25 -3.15
N SER A 265 34.87 -21.81 -2.31
CA SER A 265 33.45 -21.93 -2.46
C SER A 265 32.75 -20.67 -1.92
N VAL A 266 31.64 -20.84 -1.23
CA VAL A 266 30.85 -19.76 -0.65
C VAL A 266 30.58 -20.00 0.84
N GLN A 267 30.23 -18.96 1.57
CA GLN A 267 29.96 -19.05 3.02
C GLN A 267 28.79 -19.99 3.35
N ASP A 268 27.74 -19.90 2.56
CA ASP A 268 26.55 -20.73 2.72
C ASP A 268 26.18 -21.35 1.38
N VAL A 269 26.30 -22.65 1.30
CA VAL A 269 25.99 -23.40 0.07
C VAL A 269 24.50 -23.67 -0.11
N ARG A 270 23.70 -23.38 0.92
CA ARG A 270 22.25 -23.62 0.93
C ARG A 270 21.51 -22.37 0.47
N ASN A 271 21.89 -21.83 -0.68
CA ASN A 271 21.25 -20.71 -1.35
C ASN A 271 21.12 -20.97 -2.83
N ALA A 272 20.00 -20.62 -3.41
CA ALA A 272 19.77 -20.71 -4.85
C ALA A 272 18.96 -19.51 -5.32
N GLY A 273 19.32 -18.96 -6.45
CA GLY A 273 18.59 -17.89 -7.13
C GLY A 273 18.51 -18.17 -8.61
N MET A 274 17.39 -17.81 -9.20
CA MET A 274 17.12 -18.03 -10.61
C MET A 274 16.37 -16.85 -11.22
N SER A 275 16.65 -16.60 -12.49
CA SER A 275 15.91 -15.65 -13.32
C SER A 275 15.66 -16.29 -14.68
N ASP A 276 14.39 -16.43 -15.05
CA ASP A 276 13.96 -17.03 -16.32
C ASP A 276 14.61 -18.40 -16.63
N GLY A 277 14.73 -19.22 -15.60
CA GLY A 277 15.30 -20.57 -15.71
C GLY A 277 16.82 -20.64 -15.66
N LYS A 278 17.52 -19.53 -15.55
CA LYS A 278 18.99 -19.47 -15.45
C LYS A 278 19.40 -19.12 -14.01
N PRO A 279 20.50 -19.70 -13.50
CA PRO A 279 21.05 -19.27 -12.22
C PRO A 279 21.40 -17.78 -12.26
N ALA A 280 20.99 -17.04 -11.24
CA ALA A 280 21.20 -15.62 -11.14
C ALA A 280 21.40 -15.17 -9.70
N VAL A 281 22.09 -14.06 -9.52
CA VAL A 281 22.14 -13.33 -8.27
C VAL A 281 21.18 -12.15 -8.37
N LEU A 282 20.35 -11.97 -7.36
CA LEU A 282 19.29 -10.98 -7.32
C LEU A 282 19.67 -9.83 -6.37
N LEU A 283 19.49 -8.61 -6.85
CA LEU A 283 19.54 -7.39 -6.05
C LEU A 283 18.11 -6.92 -5.82
N VAL A 284 17.62 -7.09 -4.60
CA VAL A 284 16.27 -6.70 -4.21
C VAL A 284 16.34 -5.35 -3.50
N ILE A 285 15.83 -4.31 -4.13
CA ILE A 285 15.93 -2.94 -3.67
C ILE A 285 14.64 -2.54 -2.97
N SER A 286 14.74 -2.16 -1.70
CA SER A 286 13.63 -1.73 -0.86
C SER A 286 13.71 -0.24 -0.60
N ARG A 287 12.56 0.42 -0.54
CA ARG A 287 12.47 1.85 -0.22
C ARG A 287 12.33 2.09 1.29
N GLU A 288 12.73 3.27 1.75
CA GLU A 288 12.35 3.74 3.07
C GLU A 288 10.84 3.99 3.12
N PRO A 289 10.16 3.68 4.24
CA PRO A 289 8.77 4.07 4.43
C PRO A 289 8.60 5.57 4.23
N GLY A 290 7.68 5.94 3.34
CA GLY A 290 7.44 7.33 2.99
C GLY A 290 8.27 7.88 1.83
N ALA A 291 9.21 7.14 1.28
CA ALA A 291 9.99 7.56 0.11
C ALA A 291 9.15 7.50 -1.18
N ASN A 292 9.46 8.40 -2.11
CA ASN A 292 8.79 8.42 -3.41
C ASN A 292 9.36 7.32 -4.32
N ILE A 293 8.50 6.40 -4.75
CA ILE A 293 8.91 5.24 -5.57
C ILE A 293 9.49 5.68 -6.91
N ILE A 294 8.80 6.56 -7.62
CA ILE A 294 9.20 6.98 -8.97
C ILE A 294 10.51 7.75 -8.95
N ALA A 295 10.64 8.71 -8.03
CA ALA A 295 11.86 9.50 -7.88
C ALA A 295 13.05 8.60 -7.52
N THR A 296 12.87 7.65 -6.61
CA THR A 296 13.92 6.72 -6.21
C THR A 296 14.35 5.82 -7.36
N VAL A 297 13.40 5.26 -8.11
CA VAL A 297 13.68 4.41 -9.27
C VAL A 297 14.41 5.20 -10.36
N ASP A 298 14.00 6.44 -10.62
CA ASP A 298 14.65 7.29 -11.62
C ASP A 298 16.11 7.61 -11.24
N ARG A 299 16.39 7.84 -9.95
CA ARG A 299 17.77 8.04 -9.46
C ARG A 299 18.61 6.79 -9.66
N ILE A 300 18.06 5.61 -9.38
CA ILE A 300 18.76 4.34 -9.58
C ILE A 300 19.06 4.12 -11.06
N ARG A 301 18.08 4.36 -11.93
CA ARG A 301 18.26 4.22 -13.38
C ARG A 301 19.31 5.19 -13.93
N ALA A 302 19.38 6.39 -13.40
CA ALA A 302 20.40 7.37 -13.79
C ALA A 302 21.82 6.92 -13.45
N GLU A 303 21.99 6.11 -12.39
CA GLU A 303 23.27 5.54 -12.00
C GLU A 303 23.62 4.24 -12.72
N LEU A 304 22.69 3.63 -13.45
CA LEU A 304 22.86 2.33 -14.07
C LEU A 304 24.04 2.23 -15.03
N PRO A 305 24.33 3.22 -15.92
CA PRO A 305 25.54 3.18 -16.76
C PRO A 305 26.84 3.13 -15.95
N ALA A 306 26.93 3.89 -14.87
CA ALA A 306 28.09 3.88 -13.97
C ALA A 306 28.22 2.53 -13.24
N LEU A 307 27.10 1.94 -12.83
CA LEU A 307 27.09 0.62 -12.21
C LEU A 307 27.59 -0.47 -13.16
N ARG A 308 27.14 -0.45 -14.41
CA ARG A 308 27.60 -1.39 -15.45
C ARG A 308 29.08 -1.23 -15.75
N ALA A 309 29.60 -0.02 -15.71
CA ALA A 309 31.01 0.25 -15.92
C ALA A 309 31.90 -0.23 -14.77
N SER A 310 31.36 -0.40 -13.55
CA SER A 310 32.06 -0.85 -12.35
C SER A 310 32.27 -2.37 -12.26
N ILE A 311 31.60 -3.14 -13.10
CA ILE A 311 31.68 -4.60 -13.13
C ILE A 311 32.25 -5.09 -14.48
N PRO A 312 32.81 -6.33 -14.54
CA PRO A 312 33.29 -6.90 -15.79
C PRO A 312 32.22 -6.98 -16.87
N ALA A 313 32.61 -6.76 -18.12
CA ALA A 313 31.68 -6.74 -19.26
C ALA A 313 30.97 -8.08 -19.52
N SER A 314 31.55 -9.20 -19.07
CA SER A 314 30.93 -10.53 -19.16
C SER A 314 29.78 -10.77 -18.20
N ILE A 315 29.57 -9.89 -17.23
CA ILE A 315 28.44 -9.94 -16.31
C ILE A 315 27.32 -9.10 -16.90
N GLN A 316 26.15 -9.70 -17.04
CA GLN A 316 24.95 -9.02 -17.50
C GLN A 316 24.15 -8.53 -16.29
N LEU A 317 24.11 -7.22 -16.12
CA LEU A 317 23.23 -6.55 -15.15
C LEU A 317 21.96 -6.09 -15.85
N SER A 318 20.85 -6.67 -15.49
CA SER A 318 19.55 -6.35 -16.07
C SER A 318 18.52 -6.04 -14.99
N ILE A 319 17.51 -5.24 -15.34
CA ILE A 319 16.38 -4.94 -14.46
C ILE A 319 15.31 -6.01 -14.72
N ALA A 320 15.04 -6.84 -13.74
CA ALA A 320 14.02 -7.87 -13.84
C ALA A 320 12.63 -7.29 -13.53
N GLN A 321 12.54 -6.43 -12.52
CA GLN A 321 11.29 -5.78 -12.14
C GLN A 321 11.52 -4.32 -11.79
N ASP A 322 10.52 -3.50 -12.11
CA ASP A 322 10.46 -2.08 -11.81
C ASP A 322 9.00 -1.70 -11.55
N ARG A 323 8.76 -1.04 -10.43
CA ARG A 323 7.40 -0.59 -10.07
C ARG A 323 6.95 0.66 -10.80
N SER A 324 7.86 1.42 -11.42
CA SER A 324 7.54 2.73 -11.98
C SER A 324 6.69 2.71 -13.27
N PRO A 325 6.88 1.79 -14.24
CA PRO A 325 6.13 1.85 -15.49
C PRO A 325 4.60 1.77 -15.31
N THR A 326 4.14 0.88 -14.44
CA THR A 326 2.69 0.70 -14.18
C THR A 326 2.10 1.92 -13.47
N ILE A 327 2.84 2.51 -12.54
CA ILE A 327 2.44 3.75 -11.86
C ILE A 327 2.31 4.89 -12.86
N ARG A 328 3.30 5.06 -13.73
CA ARG A 328 3.25 6.09 -14.79
C ARG A 328 2.11 5.85 -15.77
N ALA A 329 1.90 4.61 -16.20
CA ALA A 329 0.78 4.25 -17.07
C ALA A 329 -0.57 4.55 -16.42
N SER A 330 -0.74 4.25 -15.14
CA SER A 330 -1.95 4.56 -14.38
C SER A 330 -2.20 6.07 -14.32
N LEU A 331 -1.16 6.87 -14.07
CA LEU A 331 -1.28 8.33 -14.04
C LEU A 331 -1.58 8.91 -15.42
N ASP A 332 -0.95 8.41 -16.47
CA ASP A 332 -1.25 8.82 -17.84
C ASP A 332 -2.72 8.53 -18.19
N GLU A 333 -3.25 7.40 -17.79
CA GLU A 333 -4.67 7.06 -17.98
C GLU A 333 -5.60 8.04 -17.26
N VAL A 334 -5.27 8.42 -16.02
CA VAL A 334 -6.06 9.41 -15.27
C VAL A 334 -5.96 10.80 -15.91
N GLU A 335 -4.78 11.19 -16.37
CA GLU A 335 -4.61 12.47 -17.10
C GLU A 335 -5.43 12.50 -18.38
N GLN A 336 -5.45 11.42 -19.14
CA GLN A 336 -6.31 11.29 -20.32
C GLN A 336 -7.80 11.37 -19.94
N SER A 337 -8.20 10.72 -18.85
CA SER A 337 -9.57 10.79 -18.32
C SER A 337 -9.94 12.23 -17.95
N LEU A 338 -9.01 12.99 -17.37
CA LEU A 338 -9.19 14.39 -17.02
C LEU A 338 -9.43 15.25 -18.27
N VAL A 339 -8.61 15.08 -19.31
CA VAL A 339 -8.75 15.80 -20.57
C VAL A 339 -10.10 15.46 -21.26
N ILE A 340 -10.47 14.19 -21.29
CA ILE A 340 -11.75 13.73 -21.85
C ILE A 340 -12.91 14.31 -21.04
N ALA A 341 -12.82 14.34 -19.71
CA ALA A 341 -13.84 14.94 -18.85
C ALA A 341 -14.04 16.43 -19.14
N VAL A 342 -12.96 17.17 -19.28
CA VAL A 342 -13.02 18.59 -19.65
C VAL A 342 -13.71 18.78 -21.01
N ALA A 343 -13.33 17.98 -22.01
CA ALA A 343 -13.92 18.04 -23.34
C ALA A 343 -15.42 17.72 -23.32
N LEU A 344 -15.82 16.67 -22.59
CA LEU A 344 -17.23 16.28 -22.47
C LEU A 344 -18.07 17.34 -21.76
N VAL A 345 -17.55 17.94 -20.70
CA VAL A 345 -18.23 19.03 -19.97
C VAL A 345 -18.43 20.23 -20.87
N ILE A 346 -17.43 20.64 -21.63
CA ILE A 346 -17.53 21.74 -22.58
C ILE A 346 -18.55 21.41 -23.68
N LEU A 347 -18.56 20.18 -24.17
CA LEU A 347 -19.52 19.72 -25.16
C LEU A 347 -20.97 19.81 -24.65
N VAL A 348 -21.21 19.35 -23.42
CA VAL A 348 -22.54 19.41 -22.79
C VAL A 348 -22.99 20.86 -22.66
N VAL A 349 -22.13 21.75 -22.20
CA VAL A 349 -22.43 23.16 -22.06
C VAL A 349 -22.77 23.80 -23.45
N PHE A 350 -22.00 23.44 -24.47
CA PHE A 350 -22.26 23.87 -25.83
C PHE A 350 -23.64 23.44 -26.35
N LEU A 351 -24.02 22.20 -26.12
CA LEU A 351 -25.33 21.66 -26.53
C LEU A 351 -26.49 22.43 -25.89
N PHE A 352 -26.35 22.81 -24.62
CA PHE A 352 -27.38 23.56 -23.92
C PHE A 352 -27.41 25.04 -24.31
N LEU A 353 -26.26 25.70 -24.41
CA LEU A 353 -26.15 27.14 -24.72
C LEU A 353 -26.30 27.44 -26.20
N ARG A 354 -25.88 26.54 -27.08
CA ARG A 354 -25.95 26.67 -28.55
C ARG A 354 -25.32 27.94 -29.09
N SER A 355 -24.35 28.50 -28.38
CA SER A 355 -23.61 29.68 -28.80
C SER A 355 -22.14 29.47 -28.52
N GLY A 356 -21.27 29.63 -29.50
CA GLY A 356 -19.85 29.52 -29.34
C GLY A 356 -19.27 30.57 -28.40
N ARG A 357 -19.81 31.79 -28.40
CA ARG A 357 -19.39 32.86 -27.49
C ARG A 357 -19.75 32.58 -26.03
N ALA A 358 -20.97 32.14 -25.81
CA ALA A 358 -21.43 31.77 -24.47
C ALA A 358 -20.69 30.56 -23.92
N THR A 359 -20.41 29.58 -24.77
CA THR A 359 -19.65 28.38 -24.38
C THR A 359 -18.20 28.66 -24.06
N LEU A 360 -17.58 29.66 -24.69
CA LEU A 360 -16.20 30.06 -24.41
C LEU A 360 -15.99 30.48 -22.96
N ILE A 361 -16.99 31.03 -22.30
CA ILE A 361 -16.91 31.53 -20.94
C ILE A 361 -16.68 30.37 -19.92
N PRO A 362 -17.54 29.34 -19.85
CA PRO A 362 -17.24 28.15 -19.03
C PRO A 362 -16.00 27.41 -19.51
N ALA A 363 -15.74 27.36 -20.81
CA ALA A 363 -14.59 26.70 -21.40
C ALA A 363 -13.25 27.27 -20.94
N VAL A 364 -13.21 28.55 -20.58
CA VAL A 364 -12.05 29.22 -19.99
C VAL A 364 -12.00 28.97 -18.46
N ALA A 365 -13.14 29.01 -17.81
CA ALA A 365 -13.25 28.91 -16.36
C ALA A 365 -12.74 27.54 -15.84
N VAL A 366 -13.06 26.45 -16.55
CA VAL A 366 -12.70 25.08 -16.12
C VAL A 366 -11.17 24.87 -16.10
N PRO A 367 -10.43 25.10 -17.20
CA PRO A 367 -8.97 24.92 -17.18
C PRO A 367 -8.27 25.82 -16.17
N VAL A 368 -8.68 27.06 -16.06
CA VAL A 368 -8.07 28.02 -15.12
C VAL A 368 -8.20 27.53 -13.67
N SER A 369 -9.37 27.09 -13.29
CA SER A 369 -9.63 26.59 -11.94
C SER A 369 -8.82 25.32 -11.65
N LEU A 370 -8.76 24.39 -12.58
CA LEU A 370 -8.00 23.14 -12.43
C LEU A 370 -6.49 23.39 -12.39
N ILE A 371 -5.98 24.21 -13.30
CA ILE A 371 -4.55 24.51 -13.36
C ILE A 371 -4.11 25.30 -12.13
N GLY A 372 -4.91 26.26 -11.68
CA GLY A 372 -4.61 27.02 -10.46
C GLY A 372 -4.52 26.15 -9.20
N THR A 373 -5.21 25.02 -9.19
CA THR A 373 -5.17 24.06 -8.07
C THR A 373 -3.77 23.46 -7.87
N PHE A 374 -2.99 23.31 -8.92
CA PHE A 374 -1.64 22.77 -8.83
C PHE A 374 -0.69 23.61 -7.98
N THR A 375 -0.86 24.91 -7.96
CA THR A 375 -0.10 25.81 -7.07
C THR A 375 -0.36 25.48 -5.60
N ALA A 376 -1.62 25.30 -5.23
CA ALA A 376 -1.99 24.96 -3.85
C ALA A 376 -1.50 23.56 -3.48
N MET A 377 -1.57 22.60 -4.39
CA MET A 377 -1.04 21.25 -4.17
C MET A 377 0.46 21.29 -3.88
N TYR A 378 1.22 22.06 -4.65
CA TYR A 378 2.66 22.21 -4.43
C TYR A 378 2.98 22.84 -3.07
N LEU A 379 2.26 23.90 -2.70
CA LEU A 379 2.46 24.60 -1.42
C LEU A 379 2.07 23.73 -0.21
N CYS A 380 1.10 22.84 -0.37
CA CYS A 380 0.69 21.91 0.68
C CYS A 380 1.59 20.67 0.78
N GLY A 381 2.57 20.49 -0.11
CA GLY A 381 3.43 19.33 -0.14
C GLY A 381 2.79 18.07 -0.70
N PHE A 382 1.75 18.21 -1.50
CA PHE A 382 1.05 17.10 -2.14
C PHE A 382 1.80 16.60 -3.38
N SER A 383 1.34 15.48 -3.92
CA SER A 383 1.90 14.86 -5.12
C SER A 383 0.84 14.71 -6.21
N LEU A 384 1.28 14.56 -7.45
CA LEU A 384 0.41 14.06 -8.52
C LEU A 384 0.25 12.55 -8.33
N ASN A 385 -0.95 12.14 -7.95
CA ASN A 385 -1.26 10.74 -7.70
C ASN A 385 -2.68 10.41 -8.20
N ASN A 386 -3.06 9.15 -8.13
CA ASN A 386 -4.36 8.71 -8.61
C ASN A 386 -5.51 9.44 -7.90
N LEU A 387 -5.43 9.64 -6.59
CA LEU A 387 -6.50 10.28 -5.83
C LEU A 387 -6.61 11.78 -6.16
N SER A 388 -5.50 12.51 -6.24
CA SER A 388 -5.53 13.93 -6.57
C SER A 388 -6.02 14.18 -7.99
N LEU A 389 -5.58 13.37 -8.96
CA LEU A 389 -6.05 13.48 -10.35
C LEU A 389 -7.51 13.05 -10.51
N MET A 390 -7.97 12.06 -9.74
CA MET A 390 -9.40 11.72 -9.68
C MET A 390 -10.22 12.86 -9.10
N ALA A 391 -9.73 13.54 -8.07
CA ALA A 391 -10.38 14.72 -7.51
C ALA A 391 -10.53 15.82 -8.57
N LEU A 392 -9.50 16.07 -9.35
CA LEU A 392 -9.54 17.04 -10.44
C LEU A 392 -10.49 16.62 -11.57
N THR A 393 -10.54 15.34 -11.90
CA THR A 393 -11.46 14.81 -12.92
C THR A 393 -12.92 15.02 -12.50
N ILE A 394 -13.24 14.71 -11.26
CA ILE A 394 -14.57 14.96 -10.70
C ILE A 394 -14.84 16.46 -10.62
N ALA A 395 -13.84 17.27 -10.24
CA ALA A 395 -13.98 18.71 -10.13
C ALA A 395 -14.35 19.40 -11.44
N THR A 396 -14.04 18.80 -12.60
CA THR A 396 -14.41 19.39 -13.90
C THR A 396 -15.89 19.69 -14.01
N GLY A 397 -16.73 18.76 -13.53
CA GLY A 397 -18.18 18.94 -13.54
C GLY A 397 -18.67 19.98 -12.53
N PHE A 398 -17.99 20.11 -11.38
CA PHE A 398 -18.41 21.01 -10.30
C PHE A 398 -17.90 22.44 -10.49
N VAL A 399 -16.73 22.56 -11.05
CA VAL A 399 -16.10 23.84 -11.35
C VAL A 399 -16.93 24.64 -12.37
N VAL A 400 -17.54 23.96 -13.29
CA VAL A 400 -18.39 24.62 -14.30
C VAL A 400 -19.75 25.07 -13.73
N ASP A 401 -20.20 24.46 -12.62
CA ASP A 401 -21.52 24.77 -12.06
C ASP A 401 -21.71 26.24 -11.69
N ASP A 402 -20.75 26.80 -10.98
CA ASP A 402 -20.80 28.20 -10.56
C ASP A 402 -20.81 29.15 -11.78
N ALA A 403 -19.96 28.85 -12.75
CA ALA A 403 -19.91 29.62 -13.99
C ALA A 403 -21.22 29.51 -14.78
N ILE A 404 -21.84 28.36 -14.83
CA ILE A 404 -23.12 28.13 -15.51
C ILE A 404 -24.24 28.93 -14.83
N VAL A 405 -24.32 28.88 -13.49
CA VAL A 405 -25.36 29.62 -12.75
C VAL A 405 -25.26 31.11 -12.98
N VAL A 406 -24.06 31.66 -12.91
CA VAL A 406 -23.81 33.09 -13.15
C VAL A 406 -24.13 33.46 -14.59
N LEU A 407 -23.64 32.69 -15.56
CA LEU A 407 -23.87 32.91 -16.98
C LEU A 407 -25.36 32.84 -17.35
N GLU A 408 -26.07 31.84 -16.84
CA GLU A 408 -27.50 31.68 -17.13
C GLU A 408 -28.33 32.85 -16.57
N ASN A 409 -28.01 33.32 -15.37
CA ASN A 409 -28.72 34.45 -14.80
C ASN A 409 -28.44 35.76 -15.55
N ILE A 410 -27.18 35.97 -16.00
CA ILE A 410 -26.83 37.14 -16.83
C ILE A 410 -27.52 37.02 -18.19
N SER A 411 -27.54 35.85 -18.81
CA SER A 411 -28.22 35.61 -20.09
C SER A 411 -29.72 35.88 -20.00
N ARG A 412 -30.35 35.55 -18.88
CA ARG A 412 -31.77 35.84 -18.62
C ARG A 412 -32.04 37.34 -18.68
N HIS A 413 -31.16 38.16 -18.08
CA HIS A 413 -31.29 39.64 -18.16
C HIS A 413 -30.99 40.17 -19.53
N LEU A 414 -30.05 39.56 -20.28
CA LEU A 414 -29.78 39.94 -21.66
C LEU A 414 -30.96 39.66 -22.60
N GLU A 415 -31.65 38.54 -22.41
CA GLU A 415 -32.86 38.18 -23.16
C GLU A 415 -34.01 39.13 -22.88
N ALA A 416 -34.04 39.76 -21.70
CA ALA A 416 -35.01 40.80 -21.33
C ALA A 416 -34.65 42.17 -21.90
N GLY A 417 -33.59 42.30 -22.71
CA GLY A 417 -33.22 43.56 -23.39
C GLY A 417 -32.31 44.48 -22.57
N VAL A 418 -31.73 44.02 -21.45
CA VAL A 418 -30.81 44.82 -20.62
C VAL A 418 -29.43 44.87 -21.30
N LYS A 419 -28.74 46.03 -21.20
CA LYS A 419 -27.37 46.16 -21.71
C LYS A 419 -26.39 45.17 -21.03
N PRO A 420 -25.39 44.62 -21.76
CA PRO A 420 -24.49 43.62 -21.19
C PRO A 420 -23.81 43.99 -19.89
N MET A 421 -23.28 45.20 -19.76
CA MET A 421 -22.60 45.66 -18.55
C MET A 421 -23.56 45.69 -17.35
N VAL A 422 -24.76 46.25 -17.53
CA VAL A 422 -25.77 46.34 -16.48
C VAL A 422 -26.33 44.95 -16.14
N ALA A 423 -26.53 44.14 -17.15
CA ALA A 423 -26.96 42.75 -16.97
C ALA A 423 -25.94 41.93 -16.14
N ALA A 424 -24.65 42.06 -16.40
CA ALA A 424 -23.59 41.41 -15.67
C ALA A 424 -23.56 41.82 -14.19
N LEU A 425 -23.61 43.14 -13.92
CA LEU A 425 -23.64 43.67 -12.56
C LEU A 425 -24.87 43.23 -11.78
N LYS A 426 -26.04 43.25 -12.38
CA LYS A 426 -27.30 42.85 -11.77
C LYS A 426 -27.38 41.35 -11.56
N GLY A 427 -26.94 40.56 -12.54
CA GLY A 427 -26.94 39.10 -12.48
C GLY A 427 -26.04 38.57 -11.37
N VAL A 428 -24.86 39.16 -11.21
CA VAL A 428 -23.93 38.73 -10.13
C VAL A 428 -24.49 39.07 -8.76
N ARG A 429 -25.13 40.23 -8.62
CA ARG A 429 -25.77 40.65 -7.37
C ARG A 429 -26.86 39.65 -6.92
N GLU A 430 -27.66 39.19 -7.88
CA GLU A 430 -28.78 38.26 -7.57
C GLU A 430 -28.33 36.87 -7.19
N VAL A 431 -27.29 36.31 -7.80
CA VAL A 431 -26.86 34.91 -7.61
C VAL A 431 -25.60 34.74 -6.78
N GLY A 432 -24.94 35.82 -6.43
CA GLY A 432 -23.67 35.75 -5.66
C GLY A 432 -23.80 34.99 -4.34
N PHE A 433 -24.87 35.22 -3.59
CA PHE A 433 -25.12 34.48 -2.34
C PHE A 433 -25.42 33.00 -2.59
N THR A 434 -26.18 32.68 -3.63
CA THR A 434 -26.51 31.29 -3.99
C THR A 434 -25.24 30.50 -4.35
N VAL A 435 -24.39 31.08 -5.18
CA VAL A 435 -23.12 30.49 -5.58
C VAL A 435 -22.19 30.30 -4.37
N LEU A 436 -22.10 31.31 -3.53
CA LEU A 436 -21.31 31.23 -2.30
C LEU A 436 -21.82 30.12 -1.37
N SER A 437 -23.14 30.02 -1.18
CA SER A 437 -23.76 28.96 -0.35
C SER A 437 -23.50 27.58 -0.88
N MET A 438 -23.59 27.39 -2.21
CA MET A 438 -23.31 26.12 -2.86
C MET A 438 -21.85 25.70 -2.64
N SER A 439 -20.91 26.60 -2.85
CA SER A 439 -19.49 26.33 -2.70
C SER A 439 -19.09 26.06 -1.24
N ILE A 440 -19.54 26.88 -0.31
CA ILE A 440 -19.24 26.68 1.14
C ILE A 440 -19.82 25.36 1.64
N SER A 441 -21.04 25.04 1.28
CA SER A 441 -21.68 23.81 1.73
C SER A 441 -21.02 22.56 1.11
N LEU A 442 -20.53 22.65 -0.10
CA LEU A 442 -19.78 21.56 -0.72
C LEU A 442 -18.43 21.33 -0.02
N VAL A 443 -17.71 22.39 0.30
CA VAL A 443 -16.46 22.29 1.06
C VAL A 443 -16.70 21.81 2.48
N ALA A 444 -17.80 22.23 3.13
CA ALA A 444 -18.13 21.83 4.50
C ALA A 444 -18.29 20.31 4.69
N VAL A 445 -18.68 19.58 3.66
CA VAL A 445 -18.76 18.11 3.68
C VAL A 445 -17.41 17.46 4.01
N PHE A 446 -16.32 18.09 3.63
CA PHE A 446 -14.98 17.56 3.84
C PHE A 446 -14.40 17.84 5.22
N ILE A 447 -15.04 18.69 6.03
CA ILE A 447 -14.54 19.00 7.39
C ILE A 447 -14.39 17.73 8.26
N PRO A 448 -15.38 16.81 8.32
CA PRO A 448 -15.20 15.57 9.05
C PRO A 448 -14.06 14.70 8.54
N LEU A 449 -13.81 14.69 7.22
CA LEU A 449 -12.66 13.97 6.62
C LEU A 449 -11.33 14.56 7.07
N LEU A 450 -11.23 15.89 7.17
CA LEU A 450 -10.01 16.56 7.62
C LEU A 450 -9.71 16.30 9.10
N LEU A 451 -10.74 16.08 9.91
CA LEU A 451 -10.61 15.74 11.32
C LEU A 451 -10.40 14.25 11.58
N MET A 452 -10.53 13.42 10.58
CA MET A 452 -10.35 11.98 10.67
C MET A 452 -8.88 11.65 10.88
N GLU A 453 -8.60 10.78 11.86
CA GLU A 453 -7.26 10.30 12.15
C GLU A 453 -7.00 8.95 11.48
N GLY A 454 -5.72 8.57 11.39
CA GLY A 454 -5.29 7.30 10.83
C GLY A 454 -5.06 7.32 9.32
N LEU A 455 -4.92 6.13 8.75
CA LEU A 455 -4.62 5.94 7.34
C LEU A 455 -5.69 6.49 6.40
N PRO A 456 -6.99 6.22 6.61
CA PRO A 456 -8.03 6.78 5.75
C PRO A 456 -8.05 8.31 5.76
N GLY A 457 -7.81 8.92 6.92
CA GLY A 457 -7.77 10.37 7.04
C GLY A 457 -6.65 11.00 6.21
N ARG A 458 -5.48 10.38 6.18
CA ARG A 458 -4.35 10.87 5.37
C ARG A 458 -4.59 10.69 3.87
N LEU A 459 -5.14 9.55 3.47
CA LEU A 459 -5.51 9.30 2.07
C LEU A 459 -6.48 10.36 1.55
N PHE A 460 -7.49 10.68 2.34
CA PHE A 460 -8.57 11.56 1.92
C PHE A 460 -8.25 13.05 2.07
N ARG A 461 -7.27 13.39 2.88
CA ARG A 461 -6.86 14.79 3.06
C ARG A 461 -6.43 15.43 1.75
N GLU A 462 -5.55 14.78 0.99
CA GLU A 462 -5.12 15.29 -0.32
C GLU A 462 -6.31 15.44 -1.27
N PHE A 463 -7.16 14.44 -1.33
CA PHE A 463 -8.37 14.49 -2.16
C PHE A 463 -9.28 15.65 -1.77
N ALA A 464 -9.59 15.77 -0.50
CA ALA A 464 -10.49 16.79 0.02
C ALA A 464 -9.95 18.21 -0.16
N VAL A 465 -8.68 18.43 0.15
CA VAL A 465 -8.04 19.75 0.01
C VAL A 465 -7.91 20.14 -1.46
N THR A 466 -7.51 19.22 -2.33
CA THR A 466 -7.39 19.45 -3.77
C THR A 466 -8.74 19.88 -4.36
N LEU A 467 -9.77 19.14 -4.05
CA LEU A 467 -11.12 19.46 -4.55
C LEU A 467 -11.66 20.77 -3.96
N SER A 468 -11.43 21.00 -2.68
CA SER A 468 -11.86 22.24 -2.01
C SER A 468 -11.16 23.47 -2.60
N VAL A 469 -9.89 23.39 -2.92
CA VAL A 469 -9.14 24.48 -3.57
C VAL A 469 -9.66 24.72 -4.99
N ALA A 470 -9.92 23.67 -5.75
CA ALA A 470 -10.50 23.79 -7.10
C ALA A 470 -11.86 24.49 -7.05
N ILE A 471 -12.71 24.12 -6.10
CA ILE A 471 -14.01 24.77 -5.89
C ILE A 471 -13.84 26.23 -5.47
N GLY A 472 -12.91 26.53 -4.58
CA GLY A 472 -12.63 27.91 -4.14
C GLY A 472 -12.14 28.81 -5.28
N ILE A 473 -11.24 28.32 -6.11
CA ILE A 473 -10.76 29.03 -7.29
C ILE A 473 -11.90 29.22 -8.29
N SER A 474 -12.72 28.20 -8.49
CA SER A 474 -13.91 28.29 -9.35
C SER A 474 -14.89 29.36 -8.87
N LEU A 475 -15.14 29.44 -7.57
CA LEU A 475 -15.99 30.47 -6.97
C LEU A 475 -15.48 31.88 -7.28
N VAL A 476 -14.19 32.13 -7.08
CA VAL A 476 -13.55 33.40 -7.37
C VAL A 476 -13.65 33.72 -8.86
N ILE A 477 -13.34 32.81 -9.73
CA ILE A 477 -13.40 32.95 -11.18
C ILE A 477 -14.84 33.24 -11.64
N SER A 478 -15.82 32.52 -11.08
CA SER A 478 -17.23 32.67 -11.43
C SER A 478 -17.79 34.03 -11.04
N LEU A 479 -17.24 34.65 -10.00
CA LEU A 479 -17.67 35.97 -9.54
C LEU A 479 -16.84 37.15 -10.11
N THR A 480 -15.72 36.86 -10.73
CA THR A 480 -14.80 37.87 -11.28
C THR A 480 -14.68 37.81 -12.81
N LEU A 481 -14.08 36.73 -13.30
CA LEU A 481 -13.80 36.53 -14.73
C LEU A 481 -15.08 36.30 -15.54
N THR A 482 -15.96 35.43 -15.07
CA THR A 482 -17.17 35.04 -15.81
C THR A 482 -18.10 36.23 -16.05
N PRO A 483 -18.43 37.06 -15.08
CA PRO A 483 -19.24 38.30 -15.33
C PRO A 483 -18.54 39.28 -16.26
N MET A 484 -17.24 39.45 -16.14
CA MET A 484 -16.47 40.32 -17.03
C MET A 484 -16.53 39.84 -18.48
N MET A 485 -16.35 38.52 -18.71
CA MET A 485 -16.49 37.96 -20.05
C MET A 485 -17.91 38.09 -20.59
N CYS A 486 -18.93 37.90 -19.74
CA CYS A 486 -20.32 38.12 -20.14
C CYS A 486 -20.59 39.56 -20.56
N ALA A 487 -20.02 40.52 -19.84
CA ALA A 487 -20.19 41.92 -20.14
C ALA A 487 -19.58 42.34 -21.49
N HIS A 488 -18.51 41.66 -21.90
CA HIS A 488 -17.74 42.05 -23.10
C HIS A 488 -17.95 41.13 -24.31
N LEU A 489 -18.31 39.87 -24.09
CA LEU A 489 -18.47 38.88 -25.18
C LEU A 489 -19.92 38.66 -25.59
N LEU A 490 -20.86 38.75 -24.66
CA LEU A 490 -22.26 38.54 -24.95
C LEU A 490 -22.91 39.81 -25.53
N ARG A 491 -23.91 39.63 -26.40
CA ARG A 491 -24.66 40.68 -27.03
C ARG A 491 -26.09 40.73 -26.50
N ALA A 492 -26.63 41.92 -26.27
CA ALA A 492 -28.02 42.11 -25.95
C ALA A 492 -28.91 41.68 -27.12
N GLN A 493 -29.96 40.91 -26.81
CA GLN A 493 -30.95 40.58 -27.81
C GLN A 493 -32.03 41.66 -27.88
N PRO A 494 -32.48 42.08 -29.10
CA PRO A 494 -33.58 43.03 -29.21
C PRO A 494 -34.84 42.47 -28.58
N ALA A 495 -35.52 43.26 -27.76
CA ALA A 495 -36.80 42.92 -27.17
C ALA A 495 -37.84 42.60 -28.26
N GLY A 496 -38.39 41.39 -28.25
CA GLY A 496 -39.46 40.95 -29.15
C GLY A 496 -39.08 40.05 -30.32
N GLN A 497 -37.79 39.72 -30.51
CA GLN A 497 -37.42 38.67 -31.48
C GLN A 497 -37.47 37.29 -30.83
N GLN A 498 -38.47 36.50 -31.17
CA GLN A 498 -38.50 35.08 -30.86
C GLN A 498 -37.43 34.41 -31.74
N GLN A 499 -36.37 33.93 -31.12
CA GLN A 499 -35.43 33.06 -31.82
C GLN A 499 -36.16 31.77 -32.21
N ARG A 500 -36.01 31.35 -33.48
CA ARG A 500 -36.45 30.04 -33.93
C ARG A 500 -35.66 28.98 -33.18
N ILE A 501 -36.29 28.27 -32.26
CA ILE A 501 -35.73 27.18 -31.52
C ILE A 501 -35.70 25.98 -32.48
N ARG A 502 -34.47 25.50 -32.83
CA ARG A 502 -34.27 24.37 -33.74
C ARG A 502 -33.50 23.24 -33.04
N GLY A 503 -33.76 21.98 -33.37
CA GLY A 503 -33.01 20.81 -32.93
C GLY A 503 -33.13 20.53 -31.47
N PHE A 504 -31.99 20.47 -30.75
CA PHE A 504 -31.90 20.12 -29.33
C PHE A 504 -32.68 21.10 -28.42
N GLY A 505 -32.81 22.34 -28.82
CA GLY A 505 -33.61 23.34 -28.09
C GLY A 505 -35.10 23.01 -28.03
N LYS A 506 -35.68 22.44 -29.10
CA LYS A 506 -37.05 21.96 -29.09
C LYS A 506 -37.28 20.79 -28.15
N VAL A 507 -36.29 19.87 -28.08
CA VAL A 507 -36.32 18.72 -27.18
C VAL A 507 -36.28 19.21 -25.74
N LEU A 508 -35.42 20.15 -25.43
CA LEU A 508 -35.33 20.75 -24.09
C LEU A 508 -36.61 21.43 -23.64
N LEU A 509 -37.21 22.25 -24.52
CA LEU A 509 -38.48 22.93 -24.25
C LEU A 509 -39.59 21.92 -24.01
N SER A 510 -39.67 20.86 -24.84
CA SER A 510 -40.62 19.77 -24.66
C SER A 510 -40.47 19.05 -23.34
N ILE A 511 -39.26 18.75 -22.94
CA ILE A 511 -38.95 18.11 -21.64
C ILE A 511 -39.33 19.04 -20.47
N GLN A 512 -39.04 20.35 -20.58
CA GLN A 512 -39.42 21.32 -19.57
C GLN A 512 -40.93 21.44 -19.39
N GLN A 513 -41.69 21.44 -20.48
CA GLN A 513 -43.13 21.47 -20.46
C GLN A 513 -43.73 20.17 -19.89
N GLY A 514 -43.15 19.05 -20.24
CA GLY A 514 -43.52 17.74 -19.67
C GLY A 514 -43.25 17.68 -18.17
N TYR A 515 -42.14 18.22 -17.73
CA TYR A 515 -41.79 18.37 -16.32
C TYR A 515 -42.80 19.25 -15.58
N GLY A 516 -43.14 20.38 -16.12
CA GLY A 516 -44.13 21.31 -15.54
C GLY A 516 -45.48 20.65 -15.34
N ARG A 517 -45.97 19.86 -16.29
CA ARG A 517 -47.21 19.09 -16.19
C ARG A 517 -47.13 18.01 -15.12
N SER A 518 -46.05 17.24 -15.12
CA SER A 518 -45.87 16.16 -14.13
C SER A 518 -45.65 16.71 -12.73
N LEU A 519 -44.96 17.82 -12.58
CA LEU A 519 -44.78 18.49 -11.30
C LEU A 519 -46.11 19.01 -10.74
N ASN A 520 -46.95 19.57 -11.57
CA ASN A 520 -48.26 20.00 -11.16
C ASN A 520 -49.14 18.84 -10.65
N TRP A 521 -49.11 17.71 -11.33
CA TRP A 521 -49.76 16.49 -10.87
C TRP A 521 -49.17 16.01 -9.53
N VAL A 522 -47.85 15.97 -9.38
CA VAL A 522 -47.15 15.55 -8.17
C VAL A 522 -47.49 16.47 -6.99
N LEU A 523 -47.54 17.79 -7.19
CA LEU A 523 -47.94 18.74 -6.15
C LEU A 523 -49.39 18.55 -5.67
N GLY A 524 -50.27 17.96 -6.51
CA GLY A 524 -51.62 17.54 -6.14
C GLY A 524 -51.67 16.21 -5.36
N HIS A 525 -50.61 15.41 -5.39
CA HIS A 525 -50.53 14.05 -4.81
C HIS A 525 -49.35 13.93 -3.82
N THR A 526 -49.21 14.87 -2.92
CA THR A 526 -48.06 14.97 -2.00
C THR A 526 -47.85 13.75 -1.11
N ARG A 527 -48.96 13.08 -0.69
CA ARG A 527 -48.85 11.88 0.17
C ARG A 527 -48.10 10.73 -0.48
N TRP A 528 -48.31 10.50 -1.80
CA TRP A 528 -47.63 9.45 -2.54
C TRP A 528 -46.14 9.71 -2.66
N VAL A 529 -45.74 10.96 -2.84
CA VAL A 529 -44.33 11.35 -2.92
C VAL A 529 -43.64 11.15 -1.56
N MET A 530 -44.30 11.47 -0.45
CA MET A 530 -43.75 11.20 0.87
C MET A 530 -43.57 9.71 1.16
N VAL A 531 -44.46 8.86 0.67
CA VAL A 531 -44.31 7.41 0.75
C VAL A 531 -43.11 6.94 -0.07
N VAL A 532 -42.91 7.49 -1.25
CA VAL A 532 -41.71 7.21 -2.08
C VAL A 532 -40.46 7.62 -1.35
N LEU A 533 -40.40 8.80 -0.72
CA LEU A 533 -39.25 9.28 0.04
C LEU A 533 -38.93 8.35 1.22
N LEU A 534 -39.91 7.97 2.00
CA LEU A 534 -39.75 7.04 3.12
C LEU A 534 -39.26 5.66 2.66
N SER A 535 -39.82 5.17 1.53
CA SER A 535 -39.38 3.92 0.90
C SER A 535 -37.92 4.01 0.44
N THR A 536 -37.50 5.15 -0.07
CA THR A 536 -36.12 5.42 -0.48
C THR A 536 -35.17 5.38 0.70
N ILE A 537 -35.56 5.98 1.83
CA ILE A 537 -34.77 5.91 3.06
C ILE A 537 -34.61 4.48 3.55
N ALA A 538 -35.70 3.72 3.57
CA ALA A 538 -35.69 2.30 3.98
C ALA A 538 -34.80 1.46 3.06
N LEU A 539 -34.87 1.70 1.76
CA LEU A 539 -34.05 1.01 0.76
C LEU A 539 -32.56 1.35 0.90
N ASN A 540 -32.22 2.59 1.24
CA ASN A 540 -30.84 2.97 1.58
C ASN A 540 -30.25 2.14 2.71
N VAL A 541 -30.99 2.04 3.81
CA VAL A 541 -30.56 1.27 4.98
C VAL A 541 -30.36 -0.20 4.62
N TRP A 542 -31.31 -0.77 3.90
CA TRP A 542 -31.22 -2.16 3.49
C TRP A 542 -30.06 -2.44 2.54
N LEU A 543 -29.86 -1.57 1.54
CA LEU A 543 -28.75 -1.70 0.59
C LEU A 543 -27.38 -1.55 1.26
N TYR A 544 -27.26 -0.59 2.18
CA TYR A 544 -26.00 -0.40 2.90
C TYR A 544 -25.64 -1.61 3.78
N ILE A 545 -26.64 -2.22 4.42
CA ILE A 545 -26.42 -3.41 5.24
C ILE A 545 -26.07 -4.63 4.39
N SER A 546 -26.70 -4.77 3.21
CA SER A 546 -26.54 -5.95 2.38
C SER A 546 -25.36 -5.91 1.42
N ILE A 547 -24.84 -4.72 1.08
CA ILE A 547 -23.75 -4.62 0.12
C ILE A 547 -22.42 -5.13 0.74
N PRO A 548 -21.66 -5.95 -0.01
CA PRO A 548 -20.32 -6.36 0.43
C PRO A 548 -19.39 -5.15 0.56
N LYS A 549 -18.58 -5.14 1.60
CA LYS A 549 -17.66 -4.03 1.90
C LYS A 549 -16.22 -4.48 1.82
N THR A 550 -15.34 -3.59 1.39
CA THR A 550 -13.91 -3.83 1.34
C THR A 550 -13.16 -2.59 1.81
N PHE A 551 -11.85 -2.73 2.07
CA PHE A 551 -11.02 -1.61 2.47
C PHE A 551 -10.64 -0.74 1.27
N PHE A 552 -9.89 -1.30 0.35
CA PHE A 552 -9.42 -0.62 -0.84
C PHE A 552 -9.56 -1.57 -2.02
N PRO A 553 -9.90 -1.11 -3.22
CA PRO A 553 -9.99 -2.01 -4.37
C PRO A 553 -8.64 -2.68 -4.63
N GLU A 554 -8.63 -3.99 -4.88
CA GLU A 554 -7.41 -4.69 -5.27
C GLU A 554 -6.91 -4.16 -6.61
N GLN A 555 -5.64 -3.75 -6.62
CA GLN A 555 -5.01 -3.15 -7.79
C GLN A 555 -4.31 -4.21 -8.63
N ASP A 556 -4.35 -4.01 -9.94
CA ASP A 556 -3.52 -4.73 -10.88
C ASP A 556 -2.33 -3.85 -11.26
N THR A 557 -1.21 -4.05 -10.58
CA THR A 557 0.02 -3.29 -10.82
C THR A 557 0.93 -3.93 -11.86
N GLY A 558 0.49 -5.02 -12.50
CA GLY A 558 1.31 -5.77 -13.46
C GLY A 558 2.39 -6.62 -12.83
N ARG A 559 2.38 -6.76 -11.51
CA ARG A 559 3.34 -7.56 -10.76
C ARG A 559 2.68 -8.39 -9.70
N MET A 560 3.25 -9.56 -9.46
CA MET A 560 2.83 -10.48 -8.44
C MET A 560 4.02 -10.89 -7.59
N MET A 561 3.76 -11.17 -6.33
CA MET A 561 4.70 -11.85 -5.44
C MET A 561 4.21 -13.27 -5.19
N GLY A 562 5.12 -14.22 -5.20
CA GLY A 562 4.83 -15.60 -4.87
C GLY A 562 5.64 -16.04 -3.64
N PHE A 563 4.99 -16.80 -2.77
CA PHE A 563 5.63 -17.40 -1.60
C PHE A 563 5.43 -18.90 -1.65
N ILE A 564 6.54 -19.63 -1.61
CA ILE A 564 6.53 -21.11 -1.60
C ILE A 564 6.60 -21.56 -0.16
N GLN A 565 5.68 -22.40 0.24
CA GLN A 565 5.73 -23.12 1.52
C GLN A 565 5.70 -24.60 1.22
N ALA A 566 6.81 -25.26 1.51
CA ALA A 566 6.98 -26.67 1.29
C ALA A 566 6.77 -27.49 2.58
N ASP A 567 6.88 -28.81 2.47
CA ASP A 567 6.86 -29.70 3.62
C ASP A 567 7.89 -29.24 4.68
N GLN A 568 7.51 -29.28 5.94
CA GLN A 568 8.34 -28.79 7.05
C GLN A 568 9.66 -29.57 7.21
N SER A 569 9.75 -30.79 6.70
CA SER A 569 10.96 -31.64 6.75
C SER A 569 11.76 -31.65 5.46
N ILE A 570 11.43 -30.78 4.50
CA ILE A 570 12.08 -30.75 3.19
C ILE A 570 13.56 -30.34 3.29
N SER A 571 14.42 -30.99 2.49
CA SER A 571 15.82 -30.60 2.35
C SER A 571 15.98 -29.40 1.41
N PHE A 572 17.13 -28.71 1.48
CA PHE A 572 17.46 -27.63 0.55
C PHE A 572 17.46 -28.10 -0.91
N GLN A 573 18.01 -29.29 -1.18
CA GLN A 573 18.07 -29.86 -2.54
C GLN A 573 16.66 -30.06 -3.11
N ALA A 574 15.75 -30.62 -2.32
CA ALA A 574 14.36 -30.80 -2.71
C ALA A 574 13.64 -29.45 -2.86
N MET A 575 13.91 -28.49 -1.97
CA MET A 575 13.35 -27.15 -2.05
C MET A 575 13.80 -26.40 -3.31
N GLN A 576 15.07 -26.52 -3.69
CA GLN A 576 15.60 -25.96 -4.92
C GLN A 576 14.87 -26.52 -6.16
N GLN A 577 14.59 -27.81 -6.17
CA GLN A 577 13.83 -28.44 -7.25
C GLN A 577 12.38 -27.92 -7.28
N LYS A 578 11.75 -27.74 -6.12
CA LYS A 578 10.41 -27.14 -6.03
C LYS A 578 10.38 -25.72 -6.59
N LEU A 579 11.37 -24.91 -6.28
CA LEU A 579 11.51 -23.56 -6.84
C LEU A 579 11.57 -23.60 -8.35
N LYS A 580 12.38 -24.49 -8.94
CA LYS A 580 12.50 -24.67 -10.39
C LYS A 580 11.17 -25.09 -11.01
N ASP A 581 10.47 -26.03 -10.41
CA ASP A 581 9.20 -26.55 -10.91
C ASP A 581 8.12 -25.46 -10.92
N PHE A 582 8.00 -24.71 -9.83
CA PHE A 582 7.05 -23.61 -9.75
C PHE A 582 7.38 -22.47 -10.72
N MET A 583 8.66 -22.11 -10.83
CA MET A 583 9.07 -21.06 -11.78
C MET A 583 8.76 -21.46 -13.22
N LYS A 584 8.93 -22.72 -13.58
CA LYS A 584 8.58 -23.22 -14.91
C LYS A 584 7.06 -23.15 -15.15
N ILE A 585 6.25 -23.58 -14.20
CA ILE A 585 4.78 -23.53 -14.30
C ILE A 585 4.32 -22.08 -14.53
N VAL A 586 4.86 -21.15 -13.77
CA VAL A 586 4.49 -19.73 -13.86
C VAL A 586 5.00 -19.11 -15.15
N SER A 587 6.23 -19.40 -15.57
CA SER A 587 6.80 -18.82 -16.79
C SER A 587 6.17 -19.36 -18.08
N ASP A 588 5.56 -20.54 -18.04
CA ASP A 588 4.81 -21.09 -19.18
C ASP A 588 3.47 -20.37 -19.45
N ASP A 589 3.00 -19.55 -18.51
CA ASP A 589 1.78 -18.77 -18.72
C ASP A 589 2.05 -17.63 -19.71
N PRO A 590 1.21 -17.47 -20.76
CA PRO A 590 1.44 -16.46 -21.79
C PRO A 590 1.36 -15.02 -21.30
N ALA A 591 0.71 -14.78 -20.16
CA ALA A 591 0.58 -13.43 -19.58
C ALA A 591 1.81 -13.01 -18.76
N VAL A 592 2.72 -13.93 -18.46
CA VAL A 592 3.93 -13.69 -17.65
C VAL A 592 5.07 -13.23 -18.55
N ASP A 593 5.71 -12.12 -18.20
CA ASP A 593 6.86 -11.56 -18.90
C ASP A 593 8.15 -12.16 -18.36
N ASN A 594 8.41 -12.06 -17.06
CA ASN A 594 9.57 -12.70 -16.43
C ASN A 594 9.27 -13.20 -15.02
N VAL A 595 10.09 -14.13 -14.56
CA VAL A 595 10.01 -14.70 -13.22
C VAL A 595 11.41 -14.75 -12.63
N THR A 596 11.56 -14.21 -11.43
CA THR A 596 12.78 -14.33 -10.65
C THR A 596 12.44 -14.94 -9.30
N GLY A 597 13.34 -15.69 -8.72
CA GLY A 597 13.07 -16.32 -7.44
C GLY A 597 14.34 -16.77 -6.74
N PHE A 598 14.24 -16.90 -5.42
CA PHE A 598 15.33 -17.43 -4.61
C PHE A 598 14.81 -18.21 -3.42
N THR A 599 15.64 -19.09 -2.91
CA THR A 599 15.40 -19.87 -1.70
C THR A 599 16.72 -20.10 -0.98
N GLY A 600 16.64 -20.45 0.30
CA GLY A 600 17.81 -20.81 1.11
C GLY A 600 18.08 -19.87 2.28
N GLY A 601 19.29 -19.95 2.84
CA GLY A 601 19.68 -19.24 4.05
C GLY A 601 18.97 -19.78 5.28
N SER A 602 18.36 -18.91 6.06
CA SER A 602 17.57 -19.29 7.25
C SER A 602 16.20 -19.89 6.90
N ARG A 603 15.80 -19.84 5.64
CA ARG A 603 14.52 -20.38 5.15
C ARG A 603 14.72 -21.79 4.62
N THR A 604 14.33 -22.79 5.39
CA THR A 604 14.54 -24.19 5.01
C THR A 604 13.47 -24.73 4.07
N ASN A 605 12.21 -24.31 4.25
CA ASN A 605 11.07 -24.82 3.47
C ASN A 605 10.28 -23.71 2.77
N SER A 606 10.85 -22.55 2.61
CA SER A 606 10.20 -21.42 1.95
C SER A 606 11.06 -20.81 0.86
N GLY A 607 10.40 -20.22 -0.13
CA GLY A 607 11.04 -19.50 -1.20
C GLY A 607 10.19 -18.29 -1.59
N SER A 608 10.83 -17.34 -2.24
CA SER A 608 10.17 -16.14 -2.74
C SER A 608 10.30 -16.09 -4.25
N MET A 609 9.22 -15.67 -4.91
CA MET A 609 9.19 -15.44 -6.36
C MET A 609 8.68 -14.03 -6.63
N PHE A 610 9.25 -13.40 -7.64
CA PHE A 610 8.82 -12.11 -8.13
C PHE A 610 8.45 -12.26 -9.60
N ILE A 611 7.22 -11.91 -9.92
CA ILE A 611 6.64 -12.16 -11.24
C ILE A 611 6.24 -10.82 -11.84
N SER A 612 6.75 -10.55 -13.04
CA SER A 612 6.36 -9.40 -13.84
C SER A 612 5.44 -9.88 -14.95
N LEU A 613 4.26 -9.28 -15.03
CA LEU A 613 3.29 -9.57 -16.07
C LEU A 613 3.53 -8.68 -17.29
N LYS A 614 3.09 -9.14 -18.46
CA LYS A 614 3.08 -8.33 -19.66
C LYS A 614 2.19 -7.12 -19.49
N PRO A 615 2.40 -6.02 -20.23
CA PRO A 615 1.51 -4.85 -20.15
C PRO A 615 0.05 -5.23 -20.36
N LEU A 616 -0.85 -4.56 -19.69
CA LEU A 616 -2.28 -4.85 -19.73
C LEU A 616 -2.86 -4.83 -21.16
N SER A 617 -2.32 -3.97 -22.02
CA SER A 617 -2.69 -3.89 -23.45
C SER A 617 -2.38 -5.16 -24.23
N GLU A 618 -1.38 -5.94 -23.80
CA GLU A 618 -0.99 -7.19 -24.46
C GLU A 618 -1.67 -8.42 -23.87
N ARG A 619 -1.88 -8.45 -22.55
CA ARG A 619 -2.47 -9.61 -21.87
C ARG A 619 -3.98 -9.63 -21.80
N HIS A 620 -4.65 -8.49 -21.78
CA HIS A 620 -6.10 -8.29 -21.70
C HIS A 620 -6.82 -8.99 -20.52
N GLU A 621 -6.07 -9.56 -19.60
CA GLU A 621 -6.56 -10.25 -18.41
C GLU A 621 -6.04 -9.54 -17.17
N SER A 622 -6.87 -9.50 -16.10
CA SER A 622 -6.42 -8.95 -14.82
C SER A 622 -5.47 -9.91 -14.10
N ALA A 623 -4.66 -9.37 -13.18
CA ALA A 623 -3.81 -10.18 -12.33
C ALA A 623 -4.61 -11.22 -11.53
N GLN A 624 -5.82 -10.88 -11.08
CA GLN A 624 -6.72 -11.79 -10.38
C GLN A 624 -7.13 -13.00 -11.23
N GLN A 625 -7.45 -12.78 -12.48
CA GLN A 625 -7.81 -13.86 -13.42
C GLN A 625 -6.62 -14.78 -13.67
N ILE A 626 -5.43 -14.21 -13.80
CA ILE A 626 -4.19 -14.97 -13.99
C ILE A 626 -3.88 -15.81 -12.75
N ILE A 627 -4.02 -15.25 -11.56
CA ILE A 627 -3.82 -15.96 -10.28
C ILE A 627 -4.83 -17.12 -10.16
N THR A 628 -6.09 -16.90 -10.48
CA THR A 628 -7.13 -17.94 -10.44
C THR A 628 -6.80 -19.10 -11.39
N ARG A 629 -6.34 -18.78 -12.60
CA ARG A 629 -5.92 -19.79 -13.57
C ARG A 629 -4.68 -20.56 -13.10
N LEU A 630 -3.68 -19.86 -12.58
CA LEU A 630 -2.46 -20.48 -12.08
C LEU A 630 -2.71 -21.32 -10.81
N ARG A 631 -3.62 -20.90 -9.96
CA ARG A 631 -3.98 -21.63 -8.73
C ARG A 631 -4.39 -23.08 -9.04
N GLY A 632 -5.16 -23.27 -10.09
CA GLY A 632 -5.57 -24.60 -10.53
C GLY A 632 -4.40 -25.48 -11.00
N LYS A 633 -3.40 -24.91 -11.65
CA LYS A 633 -2.19 -25.60 -12.11
C LYS A 633 -1.22 -25.85 -10.97
N LEU A 634 -1.04 -24.89 -10.07
CA LEU A 634 -0.09 -24.97 -8.96
C LEU A 634 -0.54 -25.95 -7.89
N SER A 635 -1.84 -26.16 -7.71
CA SER A 635 -2.38 -27.12 -6.73
C SER A 635 -2.04 -28.57 -7.03
N LYS A 636 -1.61 -28.85 -8.26
CA LYS A 636 -1.23 -30.22 -8.68
C LYS A 636 0.20 -30.59 -8.29
N GLU A 637 1.02 -29.62 -7.89
CA GLU A 637 2.39 -29.90 -7.48
C GLU A 637 2.41 -30.50 -6.07
N PRO A 638 2.98 -31.70 -5.90
CA PRO A 638 3.00 -32.36 -4.60
C PRO A 638 4.07 -31.81 -3.67
N GLY A 639 3.81 -31.82 -2.38
CA GLY A 639 4.79 -31.52 -1.33
C GLY A 639 5.10 -30.06 -1.09
N ALA A 640 4.51 -29.14 -1.86
CA ALA A 640 4.69 -27.72 -1.68
C ALA A 640 3.51 -26.93 -2.24
N SER A 641 3.32 -25.71 -1.75
CA SER A 641 2.29 -24.79 -2.24
C SER A 641 2.92 -23.47 -2.60
N LEU A 642 2.52 -22.90 -3.73
CA LEU A 642 2.90 -21.54 -4.12
C LEU A 642 1.68 -20.64 -3.96
N PHE A 643 1.80 -19.60 -3.13
CA PHE A 643 0.78 -18.61 -2.90
C PHE A 643 1.12 -17.34 -3.67
N LEU A 644 0.24 -16.93 -4.57
CA LEU A 644 0.42 -15.74 -5.39
C LEU A 644 -0.49 -14.61 -4.91
N ALA A 645 0.05 -13.42 -4.87
CA ALA A 645 -0.71 -12.21 -4.57
C ALA A 645 -0.25 -11.06 -5.47
N PRO A 646 -1.16 -10.24 -6.00
CA PRO A 646 -0.76 -9.06 -6.75
C PRO A 646 -0.12 -8.04 -5.82
N VAL A 647 0.87 -7.33 -6.32
CA VAL A 647 1.53 -6.24 -5.58
C VAL A 647 0.55 -5.08 -5.43
N GLN A 648 0.40 -4.58 -4.20
CA GLN A 648 -0.47 -3.45 -3.87
C GLN A 648 0.36 -2.22 -3.50
N ASP A 649 -0.16 -1.03 -3.81
CA ASP A 649 0.50 0.23 -3.45
C ASP A 649 0.28 0.62 -1.99
N ILE A 650 -0.77 0.12 -1.35
CA ILE A 650 -1.03 0.29 0.08
C ILE A 650 -0.87 -1.04 0.78
N ARG A 651 0.04 -1.09 1.74
CA ARG A 651 0.18 -2.20 2.68
C ARG A 651 0.28 -1.70 4.10
N VAL A 652 -0.48 -2.34 4.97
CA VAL A 652 -0.49 -2.04 6.41
C VAL A 652 0.05 -3.25 7.15
N GLY A 653 0.83 -2.99 8.21
CA GLY A 653 1.47 -4.02 9.00
C GLY A 653 2.88 -4.34 8.50
N GLY A 654 3.71 -4.81 9.40
CA GLY A 654 5.11 -5.14 9.14
C GLY A 654 5.39 -6.62 9.01
N ARG A 655 4.46 -7.49 9.40
CA ARG A 655 4.67 -8.94 9.36
C ARG A 655 4.59 -9.43 7.91
N GLN A 656 5.66 -10.05 7.47
CA GLN A 656 5.67 -10.74 6.18
C GLN A 656 4.84 -12.01 6.27
N ALA A 657 3.86 -12.14 5.37
CA ALA A 657 2.97 -13.28 5.30
C ALA A 657 2.87 -13.82 3.88
N ASN A 658 2.44 -15.05 3.74
CA ASN A 658 2.30 -15.71 2.44
C ASN A 658 1.03 -15.28 1.68
N ALA A 659 0.20 -14.44 2.28
CA ALA A 659 -1.02 -13.93 1.67
C ALA A 659 -1.27 -12.48 2.09
N SER A 660 -2.26 -11.84 1.46
CA SER A 660 -2.49 -10.41 1.61
C SER A 660 -3.12 -9.99 2.94
N TYR A 661 -3.93 -10.87 3.55
CA TYR A 661 -4.68 -10.57 4.77
C TYR A 661 -4.28 -11.51 5.89
N GLN A 662 -4.33 -11.03 7.12
CA GLN A 662 -3.81 -11.73 8.28
C GLN A 662 -4.84 -11.77 9.41
N PHE A 663 -4.95 -12.95 10.02
CA PHE A 663 -5.70 -13.18 11.24
C PHE A 663 -4.76 -13.82 12.26
N THR A 664 -4.49 -13.13 13.37
CA THR A 664 -3.51 -13.54 14.35
C THR A 664 -4.18 -14.13 15.59
N LEU A 665 -3.74 -15.32 15.97
CA LEU A 665 -4.11 -15.94 17.24
C LEU A 665 -3.04 -15.60 18.27
N LEU A 666 -3.48 -15.07 19.42
CA LEU A 666 -2.63 -14.70 20.54
C LEU A 666 -3.01 -15.57 21.75
N ALA A 667 -2.02 -16.10 22.42
CA ALA A 667 -2.21 -16.83 23.65
C ALA A 667 -1.06 -16.57 24.62
N ASP A 668 -1.35 -16.54 25.89
CA ASP A 668 -0.34 -16.44 26.95
C ASP A 668 0.36 -17.78 27.16
N ASP A 669 -0.32 -18.87 26.86
CA ASP A 669 0.17 -20.23 26.94
C ASP A 669 0.42 -20.81 25.55
N LEU A 670 1.64 -21.20 25.28
CA LEU A 670 2.05 -21.77 23.99
C LEU A 670 1.34 -23.12 23.73
N ALA A 671 1.05 -23.90 24.77
CA ALA A 671 0.35 -25.18 24.64
C ALA A 671 -1.08 -24.99 24.14
N ALA A 672 -1.81 -23.97 24.65
CA ALA A 672 -3.15 -23.64 24.19
C ALA A 672 -3.13 -23.18 22.73
N LEU A 673 -2.15 -22.40 22.34
CA LEU A 673 -1.97 -21.93 20.96
C LEU A 673 -1.72 -23.11 20.01
N ARG A 674 -0.85 -24.02 20.37
CA ARG A 674 -0.54 -25.23 19.57
C ARG A 674 -1.73 -26.19 19.46
N GLU A 675 -2.60 -26.20 20.45
CA GLU A 675 -3.82 -27.02 20.41
C GLU A 675 -4.85 -26.46 19.46
N TRP A 676 -5.10 -25.14 19.51
CA TRP A 676 -6.21 -24.50 18.81
C TRP A 676 -5.87 -24.01 17.41
N GLU A 677 -4.63 -23.63 17.14
CA GLU A 677 -4.24 -23.14 15.81
C GLU A 677 -4.55 -24.13 14.68
N PRO A 678 -4.19 -25.42 14.75
CA PRO A 678 -4.53 -26.36 13.68
C PRO A 678 -6.03 -26.51 13.44
N LYS A 679 -6.83 -26.45 14.50
CA LYS A 679 -8.31 -26.52 14.41
C LYS A 679 -8.88 -25.28 13.73
N VAL A 680 -8.40 -24.11 14.09
CA VAL A 680 -8.83 -22.84 13.48
C VAL A 680 -8.41 -22.79 12.01
N ARG A 681 -7.17 -23.14 11.71
CA ARG A 681 -6.67 -23.17 10.33
C ARG A 681 -7.47 -24.12 9.45
N ALA A 682 -7.78 -25.31 9.93
CA ALA A 682 -8.59 -26.30 9.20
C ALA A 682 -10.01 -25.79 8.95
N ALA A 683 -10.61 -25.14 9.94
CA ALA A 683 -11.94 -24.54 9.79
C ALA A 683 -11.94 -23.39 8.76
N LEU A 684 -10.94 -22.52 8.81
CA LEU A 684 -10.83 -21.40 7.87
C LEU A 684 -10.51 -21.86 6.44
N ALA A 685 -9.75 -22.91 6.28
CA ALA A 685 -9.43 -23.47 4.96
C ALA A 685 -10.66 -24.04 4.23
N LYS A 686 -11.72 -24.39 4.96
CA LYS A 686 -12.99 -24.89 4.40
C LYS A 686 -13.95 -23.77 3.98
N LEU A 687 -13.67 -22.53 4.37
CA LEU A 687 -14.56 -21.41 4.06
C LEU A 687 -14.43 -21.01 2.58
N PRO A 688 -15.55 -20.91 1.84
CA PRO A 688 -15.51 -20.52 0.43
C PRO A 688 -15.15 -19.02 0.24
N GLU A 689 -15.29 -18.22 1.28
CA GLU A 689 -14.96 -16.78 1.27
C GLU A 689 -13.48 -16.50 1.34
N LEU A 690 -12.66 -17.51 1.66
CA LEU A 690 -11.21 -17.40 1.79
C LEU A 690 -10.50 -18.25 0.74
N ALA A 691 -9.35 -17.78 0.30
CA ALA A 691 -8.45 -18.50 -0.59
C ALA A 691 -7.04 -18.49 -0.03
N ASP A 692 -6.23 -19.48 -0.41
CA ASP A 692 -4.81 -19.58 -0.04
C ASP A 692 -4.57 -19.51 1.48
N VAL A 693 -5.43 -20.15 2.26
CA VAL A 693 -5.30 -20.17 3.72
C VAL A 693 -4.04 -20.93 4.12
N ASN A 694 -3.17 -20.25 4.86
CA ASN A 694 -1.91 -20.83 5.34
C ASN A 694 -1.56 -20.22 6.70
N SER A 695 -0.59 -20.84 7.36
CA SER A 695 -0.17 -20.43 8.71
C SER A 695 1.35 -20.33 8.79
N ASP A 696 1.84 -19.47 9.66
CA ASP A 696 3.24 -19.36 10.01
C ASP A 696 3.65 -20.30 11.14
N GLN A 697 2.70 -21.03 11.72
CA GLN A 697 3.02 -22.04 12.73
C GLN A 697 3.47 -23.35 12.07
N GLN A 698 4.73 -23.67 12.26
CA GLN A 698 5.39 -24.82 11.68
C GLN A 698 6.16 -25.56 12.77
N ASP A 699 5.49 -26.51 13.44
CA ASP A 699 6.03 -27.24 14.60
C ASP A 699 6.50 -28.65 14.27
N LYS A 700 6.41 -29.08 13.03
CA LYS A 700 6.71 -30.44 12.58
C LYS A 700 8.01 -30.55 11.79
N GLY A 701 8.92 -29.62 11.96
CA GLY A 701 10.26 -29.74 11.39
C GLY A 701 10.99 -30.95 11.94
N SER A 702 11.82 -31.58 11.12
CA SER A 702 12.60 -32.75 11.57
C SER A 702 13.76 -32.30 12.46
N GLU A 703 13.90 -32.94 13.58
CA GLU A 703 14.97 -32.73 14.54
C GLU A 703 15.61 -34.05 14.92
N VAL A 704 16.91 -34.01 15.17
CA VAL A 704 17.62 -35.08 15.86
C VAL A 704 17.88 -34.60 17.28
N ALA A 705 17.13 -35.12 18.22
CA ALA A 705 17.27 -34.77 19.64
C ALA A 705 18.35 -35.59 20.28
N LEU A 706 19.42 -34.94 20.76
CA LEU A 706 20.52 -35.59 21.49
C LEU A 706 20.32 -35.45 23.00
N THR A 707 20.58 -36.50 23.70
CA THR A 707 20.61 -36.53 25.17
C THR A 707 21.97 -36.95 25.60
N TYR A 708 22.65 -36.12 26.40
CA TYR A 708 23.94 -36.47 26.98
C TYR A 708 23.77 -37.26 28.28
N ASP A 709 24.59 -38.31 28.41
CA ASP A 709 24.80 -38.98 29.70
C ASP A 709 25.92 -38.25 30.46
N ARG A 710 25.52 -37.34 31.34
CA ARG A 710 26.46 -36.45 32.06
C ARG A 710 27.38 -37.23 33.00
N GLU A 711 26.91 -38.32 33.60
CA GLU A 711 27.73 -39.16 34.46
C GLU A 711 28.83 -39.89 33.67
N THR A 712 28.49 -40.44 32.51
CA THR A 712 29.47 -41.03 31.60
C THR A 712 30.47 -40.02 31.10
N MET A 713 30.02 -38.81 30.78
CA MET A 713 30.90 -37.73 30.35
C MET A 713 31.91 -37.34 31.43
N ALA A 714 31.43 -37.18 32.66
CA ALA A 714 32.31 -36.88 33.81
C ALA A 714 33.35 -37.98 34.01
N ARG A 715 32.95 -39.24 33.94
CA ARG A 715 33.85 -40.37 34.07
C ARG A 715 34.91 -40.43 32.96
N LEU A 716 34.53 -40.05 31.74
CA LEU A 716 35.42 -40.07 30.57
C LEU A 716 36.26 -38.79 30.44
N GLY A 717 36.03 -37.79 31.28
CA GLY A 717 36.74 -36.51 31.23
C GLY A 717 36.31 -35.63 30.05
N ILE A 718 35.04 -35.62 29.76
CA ILE A 718 34.45 -34.83 28.65
C ILE A 718 33.51 -33.76 29.24
N ASP A 719 33.71 -32.51 28.88
CA ASP A 719 32.80 -31.42 29.21
C ASP A 719 31.68 -31.30 28.21
N VAL A 720 30.52 -30.79 28.66
CA VAL A 720 29.38 -30.48 27.74
C VAL A 720 29.80 -29.47 26.70
N SER A 721 30.67 -28.55 27.05
CA SER A 721 31.19 -27.53 26.10
C SER A 721 31.98 -28.19 24.94
N ASP A 722 32.73 -29.24 25.20
CA ASP A 722 33.47 -30.01 24.18
C ASP A 722 32.54 -30.75 23.23
N ALA A 723 31.49 -31.36 23.75
CA ALA A 723 30.46 -32.02 22.95
C ALA A 723 29.70 -31.01 22.06
N ASN A 724 29.31 -29.87 22.63
CA ASN A 724 28.64 -28.82 21.87
C ASN A 724 29.56 -28.18 20.80
N ALA A 725 30.84 -28.03 21.14
CA ALA A 725 31.83 -27.55 20.18
C ALA A 725 32.02 -28.51 19.02
N LEU A 726 32.03 -29.80 19.30
CA LEU A 726 32.08 -30.85 18.27
C LEU A 726 30.93 -30.70 17.26
N LEU A 727 29.70 -30.61 17.76
CA LEU A 727 28.51 -30.49 16.90
C LEU A 727 28.53 -29.17 16.09
N ASN A 728 28.92 -28.07 16.68
CA ASN A 728 29.06 -26.80 15.99
C ASN A 728 30.14 -26.84 14.90
N ASN A 729 31.27 -27.42 15.18
CA ASN A 729 32.37 -27.56 14.20
C ASN A 729 32.00 -28.52 13.06
N ALA A 730 31.19 -29.53 13.33
CA ALA A 730 30.79 -30.52 12.33
C ALA A 730 29.64 -30.04 11.44
N PHE A 731 28.61 -29.42 12.00
CA PHE A 731 27.35 -29.15 11.32
C PHE A 731 26.91 -27.70 11.28
N GLY A 732 27.58 -26.82 11.96
CA GLY A 732 27.14 -25.46 12.15
C GLY A 732 27.61 -24.47 11.05
N GLN A 733 28.26 -24.92 9.99
CA GLN A 733 28.90 -24.03 8.99
C GLN A 733 29.67 -22.90 9.69
N ARG A 734 30.57 -23.29 10.60
CA ARG A 734 31.21 -22.34 11.50
C ARG A 734 32.23 -21.48 10.79
N GLN A 735 32.09 -20.17 10.94
CA GLN A 735 33.04 -19.17 10.47
C GLN A 735 34.22 -19.10 11.45
N ILE A 736 35.37 -19.60 11.07
CA ILE A 736 36.48 -19.80 11.99
C ILE A 736 37.62 -18.82 11.81
N SER A 737 37.74 -18.19 10.65
CA SER A 737 38.80 -17.23 10.39
C SER A 737 38.34 -16.20 9.37
N THR A 738 39.05 -15.08 9.28
CA THR A 738 38.82 -14.01 8.30
C THR A 738 40.02 -13.86 7.41
N ILE A 739 39.79 -13.79 6.11
CA ILE A 739 40.78 -13.48 5.08
C ILE A 739 40.64 -12.03 4.72
N TYR A 740 41.68 -11.23 4.92
CA TYR A 740 41.65 -9.81 4.61
C TYR A 740 42.18 -9.56 3.18
N GLN A 741 41.32 -8.99 2.36
CA GLN A 741 41.65 -8.53 1.02
C GLN A 741 41.57 -6.99 0.96
N PRO A 742 42.18 -6.35 -0.03
CA PRO A 742 42.22 -4.87 -0.08
C PRO A 742 40.86 -4.20 -0.08
N LEU A 743 39.84 -4.81 -0.68
CA LEU A 743 38.52 -4.23 -0.86
C LEU A 743 37.41 -4.94 -0.08
N ASN A 744 37.68 -6.10 0.50
CA ASN A 744 36.67 -6.85 1.24
C ASN A 744 37.33 -7.85 2.20
N GLN A 745 36.50 -8.42 3.06
CA GLN A 745 36.89 -9.49 3.97
C GLN A 745 36.10 -10.73 3.62
N TYR A 746 36.77 -11.90 3.60
CA TYR A 746 36.14 -13.16 3.33
C TYR A 746 36.34 -14.08 4.51
N LYS A 747 35.51 -15.09 4.62
CA LYS A 747 35.53 -16.03 5.75
C LYS A 747 36.14 -17.37 5.35
N VAL A 748 36.69 -18.06 6.35
CA VAL A 748 36.99 -19.48 6.26
C VAL A 748 35.90 -20.21 7.02
N VAL A 749 35.20 -21.11 6.36
CA VAL A 749 34.06 -21.84 6.93
C VAL A 749 34.45 -23.31 7.09
N MET A 750 34.14 -23.86 8.25
CA MET A 750 34.43 -25.25 8.55
C MET A 750 33.14 -26.05 8.77
N GLU A 751 33.04 -27.18 8.11
CA GLU A 751 31.94 -28.13 8.21
C GLU A 751 32.47 -29.52 7.83
N VAL A 752 31.79 -30.61 8.22
CA VAL A 752 32.11 -31.93 7.70
C VAL A 752 31.81 -32.03 6.20
N ALA A 753 32.48 -32.90 5.50
CA ALA A 753 32.27 -33.07 4.05
C ALA A 753 30.82 -33.42 3.75
N PRO A 754 30.31 -33.08 2.53
CA PRO A 754 28.88 -33.22 2.21
C PRO A 754 28.31 -34.62 2.41
N GLN A 755 29.12 -35.68 2.21
CA GLN A 755 28.65 -37.05 2.43
C GLN A 755 28.30 -37.36 3.89
N TYR A 756 28.79 -36.57 4.86
CA TYR A 756 28.50 -36.71 6.28
C TYR A 756 27.35 -35.84 6.77
N THR A 757 26.75 -35.06 5.91
CA THR A 757 25.59 -34.21 6.23
C THR A 757 24.28 -34.75 5.65
N GLN A 758 24.31 -35.88 4.97
CA GLN A 758 23.16 -36.42 4.22
C GLN A 758 22.36 -37.46 5.01
N ASP A 759 22.94 -38.02 6.08
CA ASP A 759 22.28 -39.06 6.88
C ASP A 759 22.58 -38.88 8.35
N VAL A 760 21.58 -39.13 9.20
CA VAL A 760 21.69 -39.09 10.67
C VAL A 760 22.73 -40.09 11.20
N SER A 761 22.97 -41.16 10.51
CA SER A 761 24.01 -42.13 10.86
C SER A 761 25.43 -41.54 10.87
N SER A 762 25.65 -40.40 10.29
CA SER A 762 26.93 -39.68 10.35
C SER A 762 27.30 -39.24 11.77
N LEU A 763 26.35 -39.12 12.68
CA LEU A 763 26.64 -38.88 14.11
C LEU A 763 27.47 -40.00 14.74
N ASP A 764 27.38 -41.20 14.29
CA ASP A 764 28.20 -42.35 14.75
C ASP A 764 29.69 -42.17 14.47
N LYS A 765 30.04 -41.34 13.50
CA LYS A 765 31.43 -41.05 13.10
C LYS A 765 32.01 -39.84 13.82
N MET A 766 31.24 -39.12 14.58
CA MET A 766 31.71 -37.97 15.36
C MET A 766 32.39 -38.45 16.67
N PHE A 767 33.40 -37.70 17.08
CA PHE A 767 34.17 -38.04 18.28
C PHE A 767 34.72 -36.78 18.95
N VAL A 768 35.03 -36.95 20.25
CA VAL A 768 35.68 -35.94 21.06
C VAL A 768 36.98 -36.50 21.58
N ILE A 769 38.02 -35.69 21.70
CA ILE A 769 39.24 -36.06 22.40
C ILE A 769 39.15 -35.58 23.84
N ASN A 770 39.23 -36.49 24.80
CA ASN A 770 39.12 -36.18 26.22
C ASN A 770 40.41 -35.58 26.79
N ASN A 771 40.39 -35.22 28.07
CA ASN A 771 41.57 -34.67 28.77
C ASN A 771 42.77 -35.61 28.81
N SER A 772 42.56 -36.91 28.66
CA SER A 772 43.62 -37.95 28.63
C SER A 772 44.16 -38.20 27.21
N GLY A 773 43.69 -37.47 26.21
CA GLY A 773 44.09 -37.64 24.80
C GLY A 773 43.44 -38.84 24.07
N GLN A 774 42.41 -39.42 24.61
CA GLN A 774 41.69 -40.51 24.00
C GLN A 774 40.58 -40.02 23.07
N SER A 775 40.42 -40.60 21.89
CA SER A 775 39.32 -40.32 20.96
C SER A 775 38.10 -41.12 21.38
N ILE A 776 37.06 -40.43 21.85
CA ILE A 776 35.82 -41.05 22.35
C ILE A 776 34.70 -40.72 21.38
N PRO A 777 34.07 -41.74 20.75
CA PRO A 777 32.91 -41.54 19.89
C PRO A 777 31.74 -40.90 20.62
N LEU A 778 31.00 -40.07 19.92
CA LEU A 778 29.81 -39.37 20.45
C LEU A 778 28.78 -40.40 21.00
N SER A 779 28.65 -41.54 20.35
CA SER A 779 27.71 -42.61 20.75
C SER A 779 27.98 -43.21 22.13
N TYR A 780 29.18 -43.02 22.71
CA TYR A 780 29.51 -43.53 24.06
C TYR A 780 28.83 -42.73 25.18
N PHE A 781 28.59 -41.43 24.95
CA PHE A 781 28.05 -40.56 25.99
C PHE A 781 26.80 -39.79 25.54
N ALA A 782 26.31 -40.00 24.34
CA ALA A 782 25.11 -39.34 23.81
C ALA A 782 24.23 -40.37 23.11
N LYS A 783 22.95 -40.20 23.27
CA LYS A 783 21.92 -40.90 22.52
C LYS A 783 21.10 -39.91 21.74
N TRP A 784 20.65 -40.31 20.58
CA TRP A 784 19.82 -39.42 19.72
C TRP A 784 18.63 -40.18 19.16
N ARG A 785 17.56 -39.43 18.91
CA ARG A 785 16.32 -39.94 18.35
C ARG A 785 15.71 -38.92 17.43
N PRO A 786 14.96 -39.35 16.40
CA PRO A 786 14.16 -38.40 15.61
C PRO A 786 13.09 -37.76 16.49
N ALA A 787 12.89 -36.44 16.30
CA ALA A 787 11.88 -35.66 16.98
C ALA A 787 11.35 -34.57 16.05
N ASN A 788 10.32 -33.86 16.49
CA ASN A 788 9.82 -32.69 15.81
C ASN A 788 10.26 -31.42 16.53
N ALA A 789 10.59 -30.40 15.76
CA ALA A 789 10.96 -29.09 16.29
C ALA A 789 10.25 -28.01 15.49
N PRO A 790 9.98 -26.85 16.08
CA PRO A 790 9.46 -25.69 15.33
C PRO A 790 10.50 -25.18 14.33
N LEU A 791 10.05 -24.85 13.13
CA LEU A 791 10.88 -24.19 12.12
C LEU A 791 10.99 -22.69 12.37
N SER A 792 10.02 -22.14 13.07
CA SER A 792 10.03 -20.74 13.47
C SER A 792 9.29 -20.53 14.79
N VAL A 793 9.69 -19.51 15.54
CA VAL A 793 9.02 -19.04 16.74
C VAL A 793 8.60 -17.60 16.51
N ASN A 794 7.30 -17.31 16.67
CA ASN A 794 6.72 -16.02 16.41
C ASN A 794 6.18 -15.39 17.70
N HIS A 795 6.44 -14.11 17.88
CA HIS A 795 5.87 -13.32 18.97
C HIS A 795 5.18 -12.09 18.42
N GLN A 796 4.12 -11.67 19.10
CA GLN A 796 3.50 -10.37 18.87
C GLN A 796 3.33 -9.66 20.20
N GLY A 797 3.87 -8.45 20.31
CA GLY A 797 4.10 -7.87 21.62
C GLY A 797 5.08 -8.76 22.38
N LEU A 798 4.70 -9.19 23.56
CA LEU A 798 5.48 -10.15 24.37
C LEU A 798 4.78 -11.52 24.49
N SER A 799 3.76 -11.76 23.67
CA SER A 799 2.92 -12.97 23.69
C SER A 799 3.27 -13.90 22.53
N ALA A 800 3.10 -15.19 22.73
CA ALA A 800 3.18 -16.18 21.66
C ALA A 800 2.06 -15.92 20.65
N SER A 801 2.40 -15.96 19.37
CA SER A 801 1.44 -15.70 18.31
C SER A 801 1.56 -16.69 17.16
N SER A 802 0.45 -16.89 16.48
CA SER A 802 0.39 -17.61 15.22
C SER A 802 -0.51 -16.84 14.26
N THR A 803 -0.01 -16.55 13.07
CA THR A 803 -0.73 -15.79 12.07
C THR A 803 -1.22 -16.69 10.96
N ILE A 804 -2.52 -16.67 10.74
CA ILE A 804 -3.17 -17.33 9.61
C ILE A 804 -3.38 -16.28 8.53
N SER A 805 -2.80 -16.52 7.35
CA SER A 805 -2.90 -15.62 6.21
C SER A 805 -3.88 -16.17 5.20
N PHE A 806 -4.55 -15.27 4.49
CA PHE A 806 -5.48 -15.65 3.43
C PHE A 806 -5.53 -14.59 2.34
N ASN A 807 -5.96 -15.01 1.16
CA ASN A 807 -6.33 -14.13 0.04
C ASN A 807 -7.85 -14.19 -0.17
N LEU A 808 -8.37 -13.25 -0.90
CA LEU A 808 -9.76 -13.28 -1.33
C LEU A 808 -9.87 -14.05 -2.65
N PRO A 809 -10.91 -14.90 -2.83
CA PRO A 809 -11.19 -15.49 -4.13
C PRO A 809 -11.65 -14.42 -5.12
N GLU A 810 -11.63 -14.72 -6.41
CA GLU A 810 -12.13 -13.81 -7.44
C GLU A 810 -13.59 -13.43 -7.16
N GLY A 811 -13.87 -12.12 -7.15
CA GLY A 811 -15.19 -11.60 -6.80
C GLY A 811 -15.54 -11.60 -5.32
N GLY A 812 -14.60 -12.02 -4.45
CA GLY A 812 -14.79 -11.98 -3.01
C GLY A 812 -14.59 -10.58 -2.41
N SER A 813 -15.20 -10.35 -1.25
CA SER A 813 -15.03 -9.11 -0.49
C SER A 813 -14.43 -9.38 0.88
N LEU A 814 -13.73 -8.37 1.41
CA LEU A 814 -13.08 -8.47 2.71
C LEU A 814 -14.11 -8.54 3.84
N SER A 815 -15.26 -7.87 3.71
CA SER A 815 -16.33 -7.93 4.72
C SER A 815 -16.93 -9.32 4.87
N GLU A 816 -17.15 -10.01 3.77
CA GLU A 816 -17.63 -11.41 3.78
C GLU A 816 -16.60 -12.34 4.40
N ALA A 817 -15.31 -12.15 4.05
CA ALA A 817 -14.22 -12.95 4.57
C ALA A 817 -14.06 -12.77 6.08
N THR A 818 -14.03 -11.54 6.58
CA THR A 818 -13.88 -11.28 8.02
C THR A 818 -15.08 -11.77 8.83
N ALA A 819 -16.30 -11.60 8.32
CA ALA A 819 -17.50 -12.14 8.96
C ALA A 819 -17.49 -13.67 9.02
N ALA A 820 -17.02 -14.32 7.95
CA ALA A 820 -16.91 -15.78 7.90
C ALA A 820 -15.88 -16.30 8.91
N VAL A 821 -14.75 -15.61 9.05
CA VAL A 821 -13.71 -15.95 10.05
C VAL A 821 -14.28 -15.85 11.47
N GLU A 822 -14.97 -14.77 11.80
CA GLU A 822 -15.57 -14.58 13.12
C GLU A 822 -16.62 -15.63 13.44
N ARG A 823 -17.48 -16.00 12.48
CA ARG A 823 -18.45 -17.08 12.64
C ARG A 823 -17.77 -18.43 12.88
N ALA A 824 -16.73 -18.73 12.13
CA ALA A 824 -15.98 -19.97 12.29
C ALA A 824 -15.33 -20.07 13.67
N MET A 825 -14.79 -18.99 14.19
CA MET A 825 -14.24 -18.91 15.55
C MET A 825 -15.31 -19.20 16.61
N THR A 826 -16.49 -18.62 16.45
CA THR A 826 -17.60 -18.82 17.36
C THR A 826 -18.14 -20.26 17.32
N GLU A 827 -18.27 -20.84 16.14
CA GLU A 827 -18.76 -22.20 15.93
C GLU A 827 -17.79 -23.26 16.48
N LEU A 828 -16.49 -23.01 16.41
CA LEU A 828 -15.48 -23.90 16.98
C LEU A 828 -15.47 -23.90 18.51
N GLY A 829 -16.03 -22.90 19.16
CA GLY A 829 -16.00 -22.76 20.60
C GLY A 829 -14.60 -22.51 21.15
N VAL A 830 -13.81 -21.70 20.48
CA VAL A 830 -12.45 -21.35 20.90
C VAL A 830 -12.47 -20.70 22.29
N PRO A 831 -11.65 -21.17 23.27
CA PRO A 831 -11.64 -20.63 24.60
C PRO A 831 -11.16 -19.17 24.63
N ALA A 832 -11.57 -18.41 25.66
CA ALA A 832 -11.18 -17.02 25.83
C ALA A 832 -9.66 -16.82 26.06
N SER A 833 -8.95 -17.88 26.43
CA SER A 833 -7.48 -17.86 26.55
C SER A 833 -6.74 -17.74 25.22
N VAL A 834 -7.40 -18.10 24.12
CA VAL A 834 -6.89 -17.92 22.75
C VAL A 834 -7.71 -16.85 22.08
N ARG A 835 -7.07 -15.73 21.78
CA ARG A 835 -7.71 -14.56 21.17
C ARG A 835 -7.37 -14.47 19.71
N GLY A 836 -8.38 -14.34 18.86
CA GLY A 836 -8.21 -14.08 17.45
C GLY A 836 -8.43 -12.60 17.13
N THR A 837 -7.47 -11.98 16.46
CA THR A 837 -7.56 -10.58 16.02
C THR A 837 -7.09 -10.45 14.57
N PHE A 838 -7.72 -9.56 13.83
CA PHE A 838 -7.22 -9.20 12.50
C PHE A 838 -6.01 -8.29 12.63
N SER A 839 -5.03 -8.49 11.78
CA SER A 839 -3.80 -7.71 11.75
C SER A 839 -3.60 -7.07 10.37
N GLY A 840 -2.78 -6.02 10.31
CA GLY A 840 -2.42 -5.36 9.07
C GLY A 840 -3.63 -4.70 8.39
N THR A 841 -3.77 -4.90 7.09
CA THR A 841 -4.84 -4.30 6.28
C THR A 841 -6.24 -4.69 6.78
N ALA A 842 -6.43 -5.93 7.20
CA ALA A 842 -7.70 -6.39 7.74
C ALA A 842 -8.09 -5.66 9.05
N GLN A 843 -7.14 -5.35 9.89
CA GLN A 843 -7.36 -4.56 11.11
C GLN A 843 -7.82 -3.14 10.78
N VAL A 844 -7.14 -2.47 9.87
CA VAL A 844 -7.49 -1.11 9.43
C VAL A 844 -8.88 -1.11 8.78
N PHE A 845 -9.19 -2.13 8.01
CA PHE A 845 -10.53 -2.31 7.43
C PHE A 845 -11.60 -2.41 8.52
N GLN A 846 -11.40 -3.22 9.55
CA GLN A 846 -12.34 -3.37 10.67
C GLN A 846 -12.57 -2.05 11.40
N GLU A 847 -11.51 -1.31 11.67
CA GLU A 847 -11.59 0.00 12.31
C GLU A 847 -12.34 1.01 11.43
N THR A 848 -12.05 1.03 10.14
CA THR A 848 -12.73 1.91 9.17
C THR A 848 -14.20 1.56 9.06
N LEU A 849 -14.55 0.28 9.04
CA LEU A 849 -15.94 -0.18 8.95
C LEU A 849 -16.78 0.31 10.14
N ARG A 850 -16.22 0.36 11.34
CA ARG A 850 -16.91 0.88 12.53
C ARG A 850 -17.16 2.38 12.44
N SER A 851 -16.30 3.14 11.78
CA SER A 851 -16.35 4.61 11.71
C SER A 851 -17.08 5.14 10.48
N GLN A 852 -17.37 4.33 9.45
CA GLN A 852 -17.99 4.78 8.21
C GLN A 852 -19.34 5.47 8.43
N LEU A 853 -20.22 4.85 9.21
CA LEU A 853 -21.55 5.39 9.45
C LEU A 853 -21.50 6.72 10.21
N TRP A 854 -20.63 6.83 11.22
CA TRP A 854 -20.41 8.06 11.96
C TRP A 854 -19.88 9.18 11.08
N LEU A 855 -18.99 8.86 10.13
CA LEU A 855 -18.45 9.84 9.20
C LEU A 855 -19.53 10.41 8.27
N ILE A 856 -20.38 9.55 7.72
CA ILE A 856 -21.51 9.96 6.87
C ILE A 856 -22.48 10.84 7.67
N MET A 857 -22.82 10.45 8.87
CA MET A 857 -23.71 11.23 9.75
C MET A 857 -23.09 12.56 10.13
N ALA A 858 -21.80 12.60 10.43
CA ALA A 858 -21.08 13.84 10.72
C ALA A 858 -21.06 14.79 9.52
N ALA A 859 -20.91 14.28 8.30
CA ALA A 859 -20.98 15.07 7.09
C ALA A 859 -22.37 15.68 6.89
N ILE A 860 -23.42 14.90 7.08
CA ILE A 860 -24.81 15.36 6.99
C ILE A 860 -25.09 16.45 8.06
N ALA A 861 -24.64 16.23 9.29
CA ALA A 861 -24.80 17.19 10.38
C ALA A 861 -24.06 18.52 10.10
N THR A 862 -22.83 18.44 9.58
CA THR A 862 -22.05 19.61 9.21
C THR A 862 -22.73 20.42 8.12
N VAL A 863 -23.25 19.75 7.10
CA VAL A 863 -24.01 20.39 6.03
C VAL A 863 -25.28 21.04 6.56
N TYR A 864 -26.01 20.36 7.45
CA TYR A 864 -27.19 20.95 8.11
C TYR A 864 -26.85 22.25 8.85
N ILE A 865 -25.80 22.23 9.66
CA ILE A 865 -25.36 23.39 10.43
C ILE A 865 -24.99 24.54 9.50
N VAL A 866 -24.19 24.29 8.46
CA VAL A 866 -23.75 25.31 7.51
C VAL A 866 -24.93 25.91 6.76
N LEU A 867 -25.85 25.10 6.27
CA LEU A 867 -27.06 25.56 5.58
C LEU A 867 -28.00 26.30 6.52
N GLY A 868 -28.11 25.86 7.76
CA GLY A 868 -28.90 26.55 8.81
C GLY A 868 -28.38 27.96 9.07
N ILE A 869 -27.07 28.12 9.15
CA ILE A 869 -26.41 29.42 9.32
C ILE A 869 -26.62 30.29 8.09
N LEU A 870 -26.45 29.75 6.90
CA LEU A 870 -26.56 30.50 5.64
C LEU A 870 -27.98 30.99 5.37
N TYR A 871 -28.99 30.16 5.65
CA TYR A 871 -30.41 30.49 5.39
C TYR A 871 -31.19 30.97 6.62
N GLU A 872 -30.53 31.00 7.76
CA GLU A 872 -31.16 31.37 9.07
C GLU A 872 -32.48 30.67 9.29
N SER A 873 -32.50 29.39 9.13
CA SER A 873 -33.68 28.52 9.25
C SER A 873 -33.32 27.17 9.81
N TYR A 874 -34.18 26.58 10.60
CA TYR A 874 -34.06 25.18 11.06
C TYR A 874 -34.68 24.17 10.09
N VAL A 875 -35.59 24.62 9.23
CA VAL A 875 -36.47 23.76 8.42
C VAL A 875 -35.97 23.63 6.98
N HIS A 876 -35.52 24.70 6.37
CA HIS A 876 -35.09 24.71 4.98
C HIS A 876 -33.85 23.82 4.72
N PRO A 877 -32.86 23.72 5.63
CA PRO A 877 -31.81 22.73 5.48
C PRO A 877 -32.33 21.31 5.40
N LEU A 878 -33.37 20.94 6.11
CA LEU A 878 -34.00 19.61 6.02
C LEU A 878 -34.63 19.37 4.65
N THR A 879 -35.21 20.38 4.05
CA THR A 879 -35.71 20.31 2.66
C THR A 879 -34.59 20.01 1.69
N ILE A 880 -33.46 20.69 1.82
CA ILE A 880 -32.29 20.50 0.98
C ILE A 880 -31.71 19.09 1.18
N LEU A 881 -31.58 18.65 2.43
CA LEU A 881 -31.06 17.33 2.77
C LEU A 881 -31.99 16.18 2.37
N SER A 882 -33.28 16.43 2.09
CA SER A 882 -34.21 15.40 1.62
C SER A 882 -33.84 14.81 0.25
N THR A 883 -32.90 15.42 -0.46
CA THR A 883 -32.35 14.91 -1.72
C THR A 883 -31.38 13.75 -1.54
N LEU A 884 -30.79 13.60 -0.36
CA LEU A 884 -29.73 12.62 -0.11
C LEU A 884 -30.17 11.16 -0.20
N PRO A 885 -31.37 10.75 0.28
CA PRO A 885 -31.82 9.36 0.16
C PRO A 885 -31.84 8.85 -1.26
N SER A 886 -32.28 9.63 -2.23
CA SER A 886 -32.33 9.23 -3.64
C SER A 886 -30.93 9.05 -4.22
N ALA A 887 -30.01 9.91 -3.88
CA ALA A 887 -28.61 9.79 -4.29
C ALA A 887 -27.95 8.55 -3.70
N GLY A 888 -28.18 8.28 -2.41
CA GLY A 888 -27.64 7.09 -1.75
C GLY A 888 -28.13 5.79 -2.38
N VAL A 889 -29.41 5.69 -2.67
CA VAL A 889 -29.99 4.53 -3.38
C VAL A 889 -29.37 4.36 -4.75
N GLY A 890 -29.24 5.44 -5.51
CA GLY A 890 -28.62 5.40 -6.84
C GLY A 890 -27.18 4.92 -6.81
N ALA A 891 -26.40 5.41 -5.87
CA ALA A 891 -25.00 5.02 -5.70
C ALA A 891 -24.86 3.53 -5.34
N LEU A 892 -25.61 3.06 -4.36
CA LEU A 892 -25.54 1.67 -3.90
C LEU A 892 -26.08 0.67 -4.95
N LEU A 893 -27.16 1.03 -5.64
CA LEU A 893 -27.66 0.20 -6.75
C LEU A 893 -26.67 0.11 -7.90
N ALA A 894 -26.00 1.21 -8.24
CA ALA A 894 -24.98 1.21 -9.28
C ALA A 894 -23.79 0.33 -8.90
N LEU A 895 -23.35 0.37 -7.65
CA LEU A 895 -22.28 -0.50 -7.17
C LEU A 895 -22.67 -1.98 -7.27
N GLU A 896 -23.90 -2.34 -6.89
CA GLU A 896 -24.39 -3.73 -7.03
C GLU A 896 -24.51 -4.16 -8.50
N LEU A 897 -25.01 -3.29 -9.36
CA LEU A 897 -25.16 -3.57 -10.79
C LEU A 897 -23.81 -3.87 -11.47
N PHE A 898 -22.76 -3.16 -11.07
CA PHE A 898 -21.41 -3.34 -11.61
C PHE A 898 -20.58 -4.36 -10.79
N ASN A 899 -21.18 -5.04 -9.82
CA ASN A 899 -20.51 -6.00 -8.93
C ASN A 899 -19.29 -5.41 -8.20
N ALA A 900 -19.35 -4.12 -7.89
CA ALA A 900 -18.31 -3.43 -7.16
C ALA A 900 -18.65 -3.43 -5.65
N PRO A 901 -17.74 -3.88 -4.78
CA PRO A 901 -17.96 -3.77 -3.34
C PRO A 901 -17.87 -2.32 -2.86
N PHE A 902 -18.46 -2.04 -1.71
CA PHE A 902 -18.38 -0.73 -1.09
C PHE A 902 -17.00 -0.54 -0.46
N SER A 903 -16.13 0.18 -1.15
CA SER A 903 -14.74 0.45 -0.73
C SER A 903 -14.62 1.84 -0.10
N LEU A 904 -13.40 2.19 0.34
CA LEU A 904 -13.09 3.56 0.76
C LEU A 904 -13.28 4.56 -0.37
N ILE A 905 -12.98 4.18 -1.59
CA ILE A 905 -13.19 5.04 -2.78
C ILE A 905 -14.69 5.28 -2.99
N ALA A 906 -15.52 4.26 -2.83
CA ALA A 906 -16.97 4.42 -2.87
C ALA A 906 -17.49 5.31 -1.71
N LEU A 907 -16.88 5.23 -0.54
CA LEU A 907 -17.19 6.12 0.60
C LEU A 907 -16.90 7.58 0.25
N ILE A 908 -15.78 7.87 -0.39
CA ILE A 908 -15.46 9.22 -0.91
C ILE A 908 -16.56 9.67 -1.88
N GLY A 909 -16.99 8.78 -2.77
CA GLY A 909 -18.08 9.05 -3.71
C GLY A 909 -19.38 9.44 -3.01
N ILE A 910 -19.75 8.72 -1.96
CA ILE A 910 -20.92 9.05 -1.12
C ILE A 910 -20.76 10.41 -0.45
N MET A 911 -19.60 10.69 0.11
CA MET A 911 -19.31 11.98 0.74
C MET A 911 -19.42 13.12 -0.27
N LEU A 912 -18.90 12.94 -1.47
CA LEU A 912 -19.06 13.90 -2.58
C LEU A 912 -20.52 14.07 -2.98
N LEU A 913 -21.28 12.99 -3.07
CA LEU A 913 -22.71 13.07 -3.39
C LEU A 913 -23.49 13.89 -2.37
N ILE A 914 -23.17 13.77 -1.08
CA ILE A 914 -23.77 14.59 -0.04
C ILE A 914 -23.55 16.09 -0.34
N GLY A 915 -22.36 16.43 -0.85
CA GLY A 915 -22.06 17.81 -1.22
C GLY A 915 -22.70 18.29 -2.53
N ILE A 916 -22.77 17.41 -3.52
CA ILE A 916 -23.15 17.75 -4.90
C ILE A 916 -24.66 17.80 -5.08
N VAL A 917 -25.34 16.75 -4.62
CA VAL A 917 -26.76 16.53 -4.93
C VAL A 917 -27.63 17.64 -4.37
N LYS A 918 -27.24 18.21 -3.26
CA LYS A 918 -27.99 19.31 -2.62
C LYS A 918 -27.99 20.60 -3.44
N LYS A 919 -27.10 20.80 -4.41
CA LYS A 919 -27.04 22.01 -5.20
C LYS A 919 -28.34 22.31 -5.94
N ASN A 920 -28.98 21.26 -6.46
CA ASN A 920 -30.27 21.37 -7.17
C ASN A 920 -31.36 21.88 -6.22
N ALA A 921 -31.41 21.31 -5.01
CA ALA A 921 -32.34 21.75 -3.99
C ALA A 921 -32.04 23.16 -3.51
N ILE A 922 -30.76 23.54 -3.38
CA ILE A 922 -30.35 24.90 -3.02
C ILE A 922 -30.84 25.90 -4.06
N MET A 923 -30.68 25.63 -5.36
CA MET A 923 -31.14 26.50 -6.42
C MET A 923 -32.66 26.66 -6.40
N MET A 924 -33.41 25.60 -6.20
CA MET A 924 -34.87 25.67 -6.11
C MET A 924 -35.36 26.43 -4.87
N VAL A 925 -34.82 26.06 -3.71
CA VAL A 925 -35.26 26.61 -2.41
C VAL A 925 -34.88 28.07 -2.27
N ASP A 926 -33.68 28.45 -2.69
CA ASP A 926 -33.21 29.83 -2.65
C ASP A 926 -34.12 30.77 -3.46
N PHE A 927 -34.41 30.36 -4.70
CA PHE A 927 -35.30 31.12 -5.57
C PHE A 927 -36.74 31.13 -5.05
N ALA A 928 -37.23 30.04 -4.53
CA ALA A 928 -38.58 29.95 -3.96
C ALA A 928 -38.72 30.85 -2.71
N LEU A 929 -37.71 30.85 -1.84
CA LEU A 929 -37.67 31.73 -0.67
C LEU A 929 -37.64 33.22 -1.06
N ASP A 930 -36.83 33.56 -2.06
CA ASP A 930 -36.77 34.93 -2.55
C ASP A 930 -38.12 35.38 -3.12
N ALA A 931 -38.75 34.54 -3.94
CA ALA A 931 -40.08 34.79 -4.50
C ALA A 931 -41.17 34.93 -3.41
N GLN A 932 -41.09 34.09 -2.36
CA GLN A 932 -42.02 34.12 -1.24
C GLN A 932 -41.83 35.33 -0.31
N ARG A 933 -40.61 35.69 0.01
CA ARG A 933 -40.24 36.76 0.91
C ARG A 933 -40.40 38.15 0.26
N ASN A 934 -39.97 38.33 -1.01
CA ASN A 934 -39.94 39.59 -1.71
C ASN A 934 -41.07 39.79 -2.73
N GLY A 935 -41.67 38.68 -3.20
CA GLY A 935 -42.67 38.68 -4.26
C GLY A 935 -44.11 38.36 -3.77
N ASN A 936 -44.30 38.07 -2.49
CA ASN A 936 -45.58 37.73 -1.85
C ASN A 936 -46.36 36.58 -2.54
N LEU A 937 -45.69 35.66 -3.14
CA LEU A 937 -46.28 34.43 -3.75
C LEU A 937 -46.60 33.39 -2.65
N SER A 938 -47.65 32.61 -2.93
CA SER A 938 -47.88 31.42 -2.07
C SER A 938 -46.73 30.41 -2.19
N ALA A 939 -46.51 29.57 -1.18
CA ALA A 939 -45.44 28.57 -1.20
C ALA A 939 -45.52 27.67 -2.42
N ARG A 940 -46.72 27.22 -2.79
CA ARG A 940 -46.94 26.36 -3.96
C ARG A 940 -46.56 27.05 -5.29
N GLU A 941 -46.96 28.27 -5.50
CA GLU A 941 -46.62 29.03 -6.70
C GLU A 941 -45.15 29.38 -6.75
N ALA A 942 -44.54 29.75 -5.61
CA ALA A 942 -43.13 30.07 -5.51
C ALA A 942 -42.27 28.87 -5.87
N ILE A 943 -42.54 27.71 -5.34
CA ILE A 943 -41.71 26.51 -5.63
C ILE A 943 -41.93 25.99 -7.05
N PHE A 944 -43.15 26.10 -7.56
CA PHE A 944 -43.45 25.72 -8.94
C PHE A 944 -42.71 26.60 -9.94
N GLN A 945 -42.73 27.90 -9.77
CA GLN A 945 -41.99 28.84 -10.62
C GLN A 945 -40.47 28.66 -10.47
N ALA A 946 -39.99 28.48 -9.26
CA ALA A 946 -38.57 28.21 -9.00
C ALA A 946 -38.10 26.95 -9.73
N SER A 947 -38.87 25.86 -9.64
CA SER A 947 -38.57 24.62 -10.29
C SER A 947 -38.53 24.74 -11.81
N LEU A 948 -39.46 25.47 -12.42
CA LEU A 948 -39.49 25.68 -13.87
C LEU A 948 -38.38 26.59 -14.35
N LEU A 949 -38.11 27.71 -13.66
CA LEU A 949 -37.07 28.64 -14.07
C LEU A 949 -35.66 28.10 -13.89
N ARG A 950 -35.45 27.27 -12.87
CA ARG A 950 -34.13 26.65 -12.60
C ARG A 950 -33.94 25.29 -13.26
N PHE A 951 -34.93 24.82 -14.02
CA PHE A 951 -34.84 23.53 -14.70
C PHE A 951 -33.62 23.43 -15.63
N ARG A 952 -33.45 24.40 -16.49
CA ARG A 952 -32.32 24.42 -17.44
C ARG A 952 -30.96 24.47 -16.75
N PRO A 953 -30.69 25.40 -15.81
CA PRO A 953 -29.43 25.38 -15.04
C PRO A 953 -29.20 24.06 -14.28
N ILE A 954 -30.24 23.50 -13.66
CA ILE A 954 -30.15 22.22 -12.94
C ILE A 954 -29.76 21.10 -13.89
N MET A 955 -30.42 21.00 -15.06
CA MET A 955 -30.10 19.98 -16.05
C MET A 955 -28.68 20.14 -16.61
N MET A 956 -28.24 21.37 -16.91
CA MET A 956 -26.89 21.64 -17.38
C MET A 956 -25.85 21.21 -16.38
N THR A 957 -25.98 21.61 -15.13
CA THR A 957 -25.01 21.33 -14.09
C THR A 957 -24.97 19.83 -13.73
N THR A 958 -26.10 19.18 -13.67
CA THR A 958 -26.17 17.75 -13.38
C THR A 958 -25.58 16.92 -14.52
N LEU A 959 -25.90 17.23 -15.78
CA LEU A 959 -25.30 16.56 -16.92
C LEU A 959 -23.82 16.83 -17.05
N ALA A 960 -23.35 18.06 -16.74
CA ALA A 960 -21.93 18.36 -16.69
C ALA A 960 -21.19 17.52 -15.64
N ALA A 961 -21.74 17.41 -14.44
CA ALA A 961 -21.17 16.56 -13.39
C ALA A 961 -21.18 15.07 -13.79
N LEU A 962 -22.26 14.62 -14.39
CA LEU A 962 -22.39 13.24 -14.88
C LEU A 962 -21.33 12.90 -15.93
N PHE A 963 -21.19 13.74 -16.96
CA PHE A 963 -20.21 13.54 -18.02
C PHE A 963 -18.78 13.78 -17.56
N GLY A 964 -18.57 14.62 -16.54
CA GLY A 964 -17.27 14.77 -15.88
C GLY A 964 -16.82 13.51 -15.16
N ALA A 965 -17.76 12.78 -14.58
CA ALA A 965 -17.48 11.50 -13.89
C ALA A 965 -17.49 10.30 -14.84
N LEU A 966 -18.09 10.38 -16.00
CA LEU A 966 -18.26 9.27 -16.94
C LEU A 966 -16.93 8.63 -17.40
N PRO A 967 -15.86 9.37 -17.70
CA PRO A 967 -14.58 8.77 -18.04
C PRO A 967 -14.01 7.84 -16.97
N LEU A 968 -14.30 8.10 -15.70
CA LEU A 968 -13.88 7.21 -14.60
C LEU A 968 -14.64 5.88 -14.61
N VAL A 969 -15.92 5.91 -14.95
CA VAL A 969 -16.75 4.69 -15.04
C VAL A 969 -16.32 3.81 -16.21
N LEU A 970 -16.09 4.42 -17.37
CA LEU A 970 -15.71 3.75 -18.61
C LEU A 970 -14.22 3.49 -18.70
N GLY A 971 -13.43 3.96 -17.75
CA GLY A 971 -11.99 3.79 -17.73
C GLY A 971 -11.59 2.32 -17.80
N SER A 972 -10.72 2.02 -18.73
CA SER A 972 -10.05 0.73 -18.86
C SER A 972 -8.53 1.02 -18.88
N GLY A 973 -7.72 0.01 -18.58
CA GLY A 973 -6.28 0.16 -18.53
C GLY A 973 -5.73 0.18 -17.10
N ASP A 974 -4.49 0.59 -16.94
CA ASP A 974 -3.81 0.55 -15.66
C ASP A 974 -4.47 1.47 -14.61
N GLY A 975 -4.74 0.92 -13.44
CA GLY A 975 -5.34 1.66 -12.33
C GLY A 975 -6.86 1.89 -12.44
N ALA A 976 -7.55 1.30 -13.43
CA ALA A 976 -8.99 1.47 -13.61
C ALA A 976 -9.80 1.01 -12.39
N GLU A 977 -9.35 -0.02 -11.71
CA GLU A 977 -10.00 -0.55 -10.50
C GLU A 977 -10.03 0.43 -9.33
N LEU A 978 -9.12 1.39 -9.27
CA LEU A 978 -9.16 2.49 -8.30
C LEU A 978 -10.16 3.57 -8.66
N ARG A 979 -10.32 3.82 -9.95
CA ARG A 979 -11.11 4.95 -10.48
C ARG A 979 -12.58 4.61 -10.63
N GLN A 980 -12.89 3.40 -11.06
CA GLN A 980 -14.25 2.97 -11.35
C GLN A 980 -15.22 3.11 -10.18
N PRO A 981 -14.88 2.71 -8.93
CA PRO A 981 -15.84 2.84 -7.84
C PRO A 981 -16.31 4.27 -7.59
N LEU A 982 -15.41 5.24 -7.70
CA LEU A 982 -15.75 6.65 -7.56
C LEU A 982 -16.70 7.11 -8.66
N GLY A 983 -16.37 6.82 -9.90
CA GLY A 983 -17.19 7.15 -11.06
C GLY A 983 -18.58 6.51 -11.00
N ILE A 984 -18.65 5.23 -10.69
CA ILE A 984 -19.91 4.46 -10.56
C ILE A 984 -20.80 5.07 -9.48
N THR A 985 -20.26 5.36 -8.32
CA THR A 985 -20.99 5.95 -7.20
C THR A 985 -21.57 7.30 -7.57
N ILE A 986 -20.79 8.17 -8.16
CA ILE A 986 -21.21 9.52 -8.53
C ILE A 986 -22.23 9.49 -9.66
N VAL A 987 -22.00 8.72 -10.71
CA VAL A 987 -22.92 8.61 -11.83
C VAL A 987 -24.27 8.03 -11.39
N GLY A 988 -24.24 6.93 -10.64
CA GLY A 988 -25.46 6.30 -10.14
C GLY A 988 -26.26 7.22 -9.22
N GLY A 989 -25.58 7.88 -8.29
CA GLY A 989 -26.20 8.84 -7.38
C GLY A 989 -26.82 10.04 -8.09
N LEU A 990 -26.11 10.60 -9.05
CA LEU A 990 -26.60 11.75 -9.82
C LEU A 990 -27.81 11.39 -10.69
N VAL A 991 -27.79 10.25 -11.37
CA VAL A 991 -28.92 9.82 -12.22
C VAL A 991 -30.18 9.64 -11.36
N MET A 992 -30.10 8.87 -10.29
CA MET A 992 -31.25 8.60 -9.43
C MET A 992 -31.75 9.87 -8.73
N SER A 993 -30.81 10.68 -8.24
CA SER A 993 -31.14 11.96 -7.62
C SER A 993 -31.82 12.92 -8.60
N GLN A 994 -31.34 13.01 -9.82
CA GLN A 994 -31.96 13.87 -10.82
C GLN A 994 -33.40 13.47 -11.10
N LEU A 995 -33.66 12.16 -11.20
CA LEU A 995 -35.03 11.65 -11.45
C LEU A 995 -36.00 11.92 -10.28
N LEU A 996 -35.53 11.75 -9.05
CA LEU A 996 -36.40 11.84 -7.87
C LEU A 996 -36.45 13.26 -7.27
N THR A 997 -35.33 13.96 -7.22
CA THR A 997 -35.21 15.23 -6.52
C THR A 997 -36.08 16.33 -7.15
N LEU A 998 -36.23 16.35 -8.48
CA LEU A 998 -37.07 17.28 -9.19
C LEU A 998 -38.55 17.22 -8.72
N TYR A 999 -38.98 16.10 -8.18
CA TYR A 999 -40.34 15.90 -7.67
C TYR A 999 -40.42 15.92 -6.14
N THR A 1000 -39.43 15.35 -5.46
CA THR A 1000 -39.45 15.24 -3.98
C THR A 1000 -39.16 16.57 -3.28
N THR A 1001 -38.22 17.35 -3.79
CA THR A 1001 -37.85 18.63 -3.16
C THR A 1001 -39.01 19.63 -3.12
N PRO A 1002 -39.79 19.84 -4.20
CA PRO A 1002 -40.96 20.71 -4.11
C PRO A 1002 -41.99 20.24 -3.09
N VAL A 1003 -42.24 18.95 -3.00
CA VAL A 1003 -43.21 18.39 -2.07
C VAL A 1003 -42.75 18.57 -0.62
N VAL A 1004 -41.49 18.27 -0.33
CA VAL A 1004 -40.89 18.43 1.00
C VAL A 1004 -40.89 19.90 1.41
N TYR A 1005 -40.62 20.81 0.48
CA TYR A 1005 -40.69 22.25 0.71
C TYR A 1005 -42.09 22.67 1.17
N LEU A 1006 -43.17 22.17 0.53
CA LEU A 1006 -44.54 22.46 0.90
C LEU A 1006 -44.88 21.87 2.27
N TYR A 1007 -44.46 20.68 2.60
CA TYR A 1007 -44.68 20.08 3.92
C TYR A 1007 -44.03 20.88 5.04
N PHE A 1008 -42.79 21.32 4.84
CA PHE A 1008 -42.08 22.08 5.84
C PHE A 1008 -42.60 23.52 5.95
N ASP A 1009 -43.11 24.10 4.87
CA ASP A 1009 -43.76 25.40 4.90
C ASP A 1009 -45.05 25.33 5.72
N ARG A 1010 -45.87 24.30 5.54
CA ARG A 1010 -47.06 24.05 6.36
C ARG A 1010 -46.68 23.87 7.83
N LEU A 1011 -45.65 23.15 8.13
CA LEU A 1011 -45.16 22.93 9.49
C LEU A 1011 -44.70 24.24 10.13
N ARG A 1012 -43.96 25.06 9.39
CA ARG A 1012 -43.49 26.36 9.83
C ARG A 1012 -44.68 27.31 10.13
N SER A 1013 -45.70 27.32 9.29
CA SER A 1013 -46.89 28.13 9.50
C SER A 1013 -47.67 27.71 10.74
N ARG A 1014 -47.73 26.45 11.10
CA ARG A 1014 -48.33 25.95 12.34
C ARG A 1014 -47.58 26.41 13.60
N PHE A 1015 -46.25 26.47 13.54
CA PHE A 1015 -45.42 26.92 14.69
C PHE A 1015 -45.35 28.44 14.82
N SER A 1016 -45.51 29.22 13.72
CA SER A 1016 -45.42 30.67 13.73
C SER A 1016 -46.74 31.31 14.17
N GLN A 1017 -47.80 30.58 14.37
CA GLN A 1017 -49.07 31.07 14.88
C GLN A 1017 -49.08 31.31 16.41
N LYS A 1018 -48.00 31.06 17.16
CA LYS A 1018 -47.84 31.54 18.52
C LYS A 1018 -47.52 33.03 18.48
N PRO A 1019 -48.30 33.89 19.16
CA PRO A 1019 -48.03 35.31 19.15
C PRO A 1019 -46.66 35.60 19.73
N LEU A 1020 -45.82 36.24 18.93
CA LEU A 1020 -44.62 36.90 19.45
C LEU A 1020 -45.06 37.90 20.47
N MET A 1021 -44.74 37.68 21.76
CA MET A 1021 -44.77 38.72 22.75
C MET A 1021 -43.98 39.90 22.22
N ARG A 1022 -44.65 41.03 21.90
CA ARG A 1022 -43.99 42.31 21.68
C ARG A 1022 -43.28 42.63 22.98
N LEU A 1023 -41.97 42.53 22.99
CA LEU A 1023 -41.17 43.23 23.96
C LEU A 1023 -41.18 44.71 23.53
N GLU A 1024 -41.97 45.58 24.27
CA GLU A 1024 -41.81 47.02 24.25
C GLU A 1024 -40.42 47.41 24.79
#